data_1958a67801cbcbd55537c4024f5dd976
#
_entry.id   1958a67801cbcbd55537c4024f5dd976
#
_cell.length_a   1.000
_cell.length_b   1.000
_cell.length_c   1.000
_cell.angle_alpha   90.00
_cell.angle_beta   90.00
_cell.angle_gamma   90.00
#
_symmetry.space_group_name_H-M   'P 1'
#
loop_
_entity.id
_entity.type
_entity.pdbx_description
1 polymer ?
#
loop_
_entity_poly.entity_id
_entity_poly.type
_entity_poly.pdbx_seq_one_letter_code
_entity_poly.pdbx_strand_id
1 'polypeptide(L)'
;MAISAKIFGVHGWSVVLPSVLFGLGSVYLMYRLIQPYFGKLAGRLAALAMTLTPIVVADSRTNNMDATLIFFLLLALLLLEKAVVSNKAWWVMASFALVGIAFNVKMLQAFMILPAMYLFYWVAAQEKWSQKIKKLALGTSVLVVFTLAWPLSVDLTNSSSRPYVGGSENNSVLELAFDYNGSERLLGQSTGTGGSFGQGMNGNKKRQVPSGNKKKSRPTKIQNGVKAGKQPSKAMKGMGGQKGGPGGPGNQKGKAGGGGGAFAIGTAGPLRIFQSDLGPQIAWLLPFALFGLVGGFVYYHDKNRKWYYLSQQQKQMLLWTGWLVPVYGFFSIASFFHPYYMIMLAPAVTALFGIGGYVMIQMNRTLTRTDWKFYLLPLAILTSAGLQAWYVYSYYPWLTYILLALGLGFASALVLVHDHLTKKLAVTGGIVSIMLSPGWWSLTPTLAAESSAIPTAGPDLLSNGANGGPGGMSDSNVNTQLLKYLEKHQGNAKYLMGTNDSNSAAPYIIKSGKAVMALGGYNGTDEALSLKQFKHLVKTGQIKYFYISGKTASASSGQIGKIIQWIKKNGNKVSANKYGGTSNTTTNTTKNRTGVAGNGSQMGQGPGSNGKQMTPNTKQQGTPPTGMQQGQKPTKKPAKPSSQTGKTKAAQGNMKTGGRNMGGMQSGVLYDLSSIY
;
A
#
# COMPACT_ATOMS: atom_id res chain seq x y z
N MET A 1 19.66 -4.55 -0.71
CA MET A 1 19.46 -4.17 0.70
C MET A 1 20.48 -4.85 1.62
N ALA A 2 20.60 -6.19 1.68
CA ALA A 2 21.58 -6.86 2.53
C ALA A 2 23.04 -6.46 2.25
N ILE A 3 23.43 -6.29 0.97
CA ILE A 3 24.77 -5.83 0.60
C ILE A 3 25.01 -4.40 1.13
N SER A 4 24.04 -3.50 0.96
CA SER A 4 24.12 -2.13 1.48
C SER A 4 24.26 -2.11 3.01
N ALA A 5 23.43 -2.90 3.70
CA ALA A 5 23.53 -3.04 5.15
C ALA A 5 24.87 -3.65 5.60
N LYS A 6 25.46 -4.56 4.83
CA LYS A 6 26.77 -5.14 5.10
C LYS A 6 27.91 -4.12 4.96
N ILE A 7 27.80 -3.20 3.96
CA ILE A 7 28.84 -2.18 3.70
C ILE A 7 28.72 -1.01 4.70
N PHE A 8 27.51 -0.52 4.94
CA PHE A 8 27.24 0.71 5.69
C PHE A 8 26.69 0.48 7.11
N GLY A 9 26.63 -0.78 7.57
CA GLY A 9 25.99 -1.15 8.83
C GLY A 9 24.47 -1.28 8.71
N VAL A 10 23.83 -1.87 9.73
CA VAL A 10 22.39 -2.07 9.79
C VAL A 10 21.71 -0.81 10.34
N HIS A 11 21.47 0.15 9.46
CA HIS A 11 20.77 1.39 9.76
C HIS A 11 19.58 1.55 8.84
N GLY A 12 18.53 2.27 9.26
CA GLY A 12 17.33 2.48 8.44
C GLY A 12 17.68 3.03 7.05
N TRP A 13 18.54 4.04 6.97
CA TRP A 13 18.96 4.63 5.69
C TRP A 13 19.76 3.67 4.80
N SER A 14 20.65 2.84 5.37
CA SER A 14 21.48 1.92 4.58
C SER A 14 20.64 0.77 3.98
N VAL A 15 19.60 0.34 4.68
CA VAL A 15 18.66 -0.68 4.19
C VAL A 15 17.80 -0.14 3.05
N VAL A 16 17.36 1.12 3.13
CA VAL A 16 16.47 1.76 2.14
C VAL A 16 17.24 2.33 0.94
N LEU A 17 18.53 2.65 1.07
CA LEU A 17 19.35 3.27 0.02
C LEU A 17 19.20 2.63 -1.36
N PRO A 18 19.22 1.29 -1.54
CA PRO A 18 19.02 0.69 -2.85
C PRO A 18 17.66 1.02 -3.47
N SER A 19 16.56 1.04 -2.67
CA SER A 19 15.23 1.42 -3.17
C SER A 19 15.21 2.86 -3.65
N VAL A 20 15.84 3.80 -2.92
CA VAL A 20 15.98 5.20 -3.33
C VAL A 20 16.73 5.31 -4.66
N LEU A 21 17.85 4.61 -4.80
CA LEU A 21 18.65 4.64 -6.04
C LEU A 21 17.87 4.07 -7.24
N PHE A 22 17.12 3.00 -7.05
CA PHE A 22 16.25 2.46 -8.10
C PHE A 22 15.09 3.40 -8.44
N GLY A 23 14.51 4.09 -7.45
CA GLY A 23 13.50 5.14 -7.67
C GLY A 23 14.06 6.29 -8.51
N LEU A 24 15.23 6.82 -8.17
CA LEU A 24 15.92 7.86 -8.96
C LEU A 24 16.27 7.37 -10.36
N GLY A 25 16.77 6.13 -10.47
CA GLY A 25 17.04 5.48 -11.75
C GLY A 25 15.78 5.37 -12.61
N SER A 26 14.63 5.07 -12.02
CA SER A 26 13.34 5.00 -12.72
C SER A 26 12.93 6.37 -13.29
N VAL A 27 13.10 7.46 -12.54
CA VAL A 27 12.85 8.83 -13.01
C VAL A 27 13.76 9.16 -14.22
N TYR A 28 15.05 8.81 -14.15
CA TYR A 28 15.98 8.99 -15.26
C TYR A 28 15.58 8.16 -16.48
N LEU A 29 15.21 6.89 -16.29
CA LEU A 29 14.76 6.01 -17.37
C LEU A 29 13.48 6.53 -18.03
N MET A 30 12.54 7.09 -17.28
CA MET A 30 11.36 7.76 -17.85
C MET A 30 11.74 8.88 -18.82
N TYR A 31 12.67 9.75 -18.43
CA TYR A 31 13.18 10.77 -19.35
C TYR A 31 13.80 10.16 -20.60
N ARG A 32 14.64 9.13 -20.46
CA ARG A 32 15.37 8.48 -21.55
C ARG A 32 14.47 7.72 -22.54
N LEU A 33 13.36 7.16 -22.06
CA LEU A 33 12.39 6.45 -22.89
C LEU A 33 11.48 7.41 -23.69
N ILE A 34 11.15 8.57 -23.14
CA ILE A 34 10.20 9.50 -23.77
C ILE A 34 10.89 10.51 -24.67
N GLN A 35 12.02 11.07 -24.25
CA GLN A 35 12.69 12.17 -24.94
C GLN A 35 13.07 11.90 -26.40
N PRO A 36 13.55 10.70 -26.80
CA PRO A 36 13.97 10.47 -28.18
C PRO A 36 12.83 10.55 -29.22
N TYR A 37 11.61 10.22 -28.79
CA TYR A 37 10.45 10.14 -29.68
C TYR A 37 9.54 11.38 -29.61
N PHE A 38 9.48 12.05 -28.46
CA PHE A 38 8.53 13.13 -28.18
C PHE A 38 9.18 14.46 -27.78
N GLY A 39 10.51 14.50 -27.74
CA GLY A 39 11.28 15.70 -27.43
C GLY A 39 11.51 15.95 -25.93
N LYS A 40 12.41 16.93 -25.66
CA LYS A 40 12.91 17.20 -24.29
C LYS A 40 11.79 17.61 -23.32
N LEU A 41 10.77 18.35 -23.77
CA LEU A 41 9.67 18.81 -22.91
C LEU A 41 8.83 17.62 -22.44
N ALA A 42 8.43 16.73 -23.34
CA ALA A 42 7.66 15.53 -22.98
C ALA A 42 8.43 14.65 -21.98
N GLY A 43 9.74 14.41 -22.23
CA GLY A 43 10.58 13.65 -21.32
C GLY A 43 10.71 14.28 -19.93
N ARG A 44 10.89 15.62 -19.86
CA ARG A 44 10.95 16.36 -18.58
C ARG A 44 9.65 16.31 -17.81
N LEU A 45 8.51 16.47 -18.49
CA LEU A 45 7.19 16.37 -17.88
C LEU A 45 6.91 14.96 -17.35
N ALA A 46 7.28 13.91 -18.09
CA ALA A 46 7.13 12.54 -17.64
C ALA A 46 8.00 12.24 -16.39
N ALA A 47 9.27 12.67 -16.40
CA ALA A 47 10.18 12.52 -15.28
C ALA A 47 9.70 13.31 -14.04
N LEU A 48 9.24 14.55 -14.23
CA LEU A 48 8.67 15.36 -13.15
C LEU A 48 7.41 14.72 -12.56
N ALA A 49 6.50 14.25 -13.41
CA ALA A 49 5.30 13.54 -12.97
C ALA A 49 5.65 12.28 -12.16
N MET A 50 6.65 11.51 -12.59
CA MET A 50 7.13 10.33 -11.86
C MET A 50 7.68 10.70 -10.48
N THR A 51 8.45 11.79 -10.39
CA THR A 51 8.99 12.32 -9.13
C THR A 51 7.88 12.79 -8.18
N LEU A 52 6.80 13.36 -8.71
CA LEU A 52 5.68 13.90 -7.93
C LEU A 52 4.51 12.91 -7.80
N THR A 53 4.71 11.64 -8.13
CA THR A 53 3.71 10.59 -7.89
C THR A 53 3.86 10.06 -6.47
N PRO A 54 2.83 10.24 -5.60
CA PRO A 54 2.97 9.99 -4.16
C PRO A 54 3.44 8.59 -3.81
N ILE A 55 2.88 7.56 -4.44
CA ILE A 55 3.25 6.17 -4.13
C ILE A 55 4.67 5.82 -4.58
N VAL A 56 5.20 6.47 -5.62
CA VAL A 56 6.60 6.27 -6.06
C VAL A 56 7.57 6.74 -4.99
N VAL A 57 7.28 7.88 -4.36
CA VAL A 57 8.12 8.43 -3.29
C VAL A 57 7.99 7.59 -2.02
N ALA A 58 6.76 7.27 -1.61
CA ALA A 58 6.52 6.46 -0.41
C ALA A 58 7.21 5.09 -0.50
N ASP A 59 7.06 4.38 -1.62
CA ASP A 59 7.65 3.06 -1.82
C ASP A 59 9.17 3.12 -1.91
N SER A 60 9.72 4.11 -2.63
CA SER A 60 11.18 4.26 -2.76
C SER A 60 11.89 4.60 -1.45
N ARG A 61 11.19 5.12 -0.45
CA ARG A 61 11.71 5.51 0.86
C ARG A 61 11.52 4.43 1.94
N THR A 62 10.97 3.29 1.59
CA THR A 62 10.76 2.16 2.50
C THR A 62 11.55 0.93 2.06
N ASN A 63 11.70 -0.02 2.99
CA ASN A 63 12.31 -1.32 2.69
C ASN A 63 11.33 -2.18 1.89
N ASN A 64 11.05 -1.76 0.64
CA ASN A 64 10.14 -2.42 -0.28
C ASN A 64 10.85 -2.77 -1.60
N MET A 65 10.32 -3.74 -2.31
CA MET A 65 10.92 -4.25 -3.55
C MET A 65 10.35 -3.62 -4.82
N ASP A 66 9.24 -2.86 -4.72
CA ASP A 66 8.52 -2.37 -5.89
C ASP A 66 9.29 -1.30 -6.68
N ALA A 67 10.04 -0.42 -6.02
CA ALA A 67 10.93 0.51 -6.71
C ALA A 67 11.99 -0.22 -7.56
N THR A 68 12.53 -1.33 -7.04
CA THR A 68 13.46 -2.21 -7.77
C THR A 68 12.77 -2.86 -8.97
N LEU A 69 11.57 -3.38 -8.79
CA LEU A 69 10.75 -3.94 -9.85
C LEU A 69 10.57 -2.95 -11.01
N ILE A 70 10.06 -1.75 -10.71
CA ILE A 70 9.82 -0.69 -11.72
C ILE A 70 11.08 -0.33 -12.47
N PHE A 71 12.21 -0.21 -11.78
CA PHE A 71 13.49 0.09 -12.41
C PHE A 71 13.88 -0.98 -13.44
N PHE A 72 13.82 -2.27 -13.09
CA PHE A 72 14.16 -3.35 -14.01
C PHE A 72 13.19 -3.44 -15.19
N LEU A 73 11.90 -3.19 -14.98
CA LEU A 73 10.92 -3.15 -16.06
C LEU A 73 11.17 -1.98 -17.03
N LEU A 74 11.47 -0.79 -16.53
CA LEU A 74 11.82 0.37 -17.38
C LEU A 74 13.14 0.15 -18.13
N LEU A 75 14.13 -0.46 -17.48
CA LEU A 75 15.38 -0.83 -18.13
C LEU A 75 15.15 -1.88 -19.22
N ALA A 76 14.27 -2.86 -18.98
CA ALA A 76 13.85 -3.83 -19.99
C ALA A 76 13.24 -3.15 -21.23
N LEU A 77 12.38 -2.13 -21.03
CA LEU A 77 11.82 -1.36 -22.14
C LEU A 77 12.91 -0.59 -22.92
N LEU A 78 13.87 0.02 -22.22
CA LEU A 78 14.97 0.71 -22.88
C LEU A 78 15.79 -0.23 -23.79
N LEU A 79 16.02 -1.48 -23.32
CA LEU A 79 16.70 -2.49 -24.13
C LEU A 79 15.81 -2.99 -25.29
N LEU A 80 14.49 -3.07 -25.08
CA LEU A 80 13.55 -3.42 -26.14
C LEU A 80 13.51 -2.35 -27.25
N GLU A 81 13.54 -1.07 -26.88
CA GLU A 81 13.66 0.03 -27.86
C GLU A 81 14.96 -0.06 -28.65
N LYS A 82 16.09 -0.34 -27.97
CA LYS A 82 17.36 -0.60 -28.65
C LYS A 82 17.28 -1.80 -29.58
N ALA A 83 16.55 -2.85 -29.22
CA ALA A 83 16.33 -4.00 -30.09
C ALA A 83 15.59 -3.64 -31.36
N VAL A 84 14.53 -2.81 -31.26
CA VAL A 84 13.76 -2.33 -32.41
C VAL A 84 14.63 -1.47 -33.37
N VAL A 85 15.47 -0.59 -32.81
CA VAL A 85 16.32 0.30 -33.60
C VAL A 85 17.50 -0.45 -34.27
N SER A 86 18.13 -1.36 -33.50
CA SER A 86 19.36 -2.03 -33.96
C SER A 86 19.14 -3.35 -34.70
N ASN A 87 17.92 -3.88 -34.66
CA ASN A 87 17.55 -5.20 -35.20
C ASN A 87 18.38 -6.38 -34.65
N LYS A 88 19.08 -6.23 -33.52
CA LYS A 88 19.92 -7.27 -32.92
C LYS A 88 19.14 -8.13 -31.91
N ALA A 89 19.14 -9.46 -32.09
CA ALA A 89 18.43 -10.40 -31.24
C ALA A 89 18.86 -10.34 -29.76
N TRP A 90 20.16 -10.11 -29.50
CA TRP A 90 20.67 -10.08 -28.12
C TRP A 90 20.06 -8.97 -27.26
N TRP A 91 19.62 -7.82 -27.85
CA TRP A 91 18.89 -6.80 -27.12
C TRP A 91 17.49 -7.28 -26.71
N VAL A 92 16.81 -8.09 -27.56
CA VAL A 92 15.54 -8.74 -27.19
C VAL A 92 15.78 -9.70 -26.03
N MET A 93 16.80 -10.54 -26.14
CA MET A 93 17.16 -11.49 -25.07
C MET A 93 17.47 -10.77 -23.76
N ALA A 94 18.28 -9.71 -23.78
CA ALA A 94 18.63 -8.93 -22.60
C ALA A 94 17.42 -8.24 -21.99
N SER A 95 16.51 -7.69 -22.81
CA SER A 95 15.26 -7.10 -22.34
C SER A 95 14.38 -8.13 -21.60
N PHE A 96 14.20 -9.29 -22.18
CA PHE A 96 13.39 -10.37 -21.60
C PHE A 96 14.06 -11.02 -20.38
N ALA A 97 15.40 -11.10 -20.36
CA ALA A 97 16.17 -11.51 -19.18
C ALA A 97 15.90 -10.59 -17.98
N LEU A 98 15.85 -9.26 -18.21
CA LEU A 98 15.54 -8.31 -17.14
C LEU A 98 14.13 -8.48 -16.57
N VAL A 99 13.15 -8.87 -17.40
CA VAL A 99 11.81 -9.21 -16.89
C VAL A 99 11.85 -10.50 -16.07
N GLY A 100 12.64 -11.51 -16.48
CA GLY A 100 12.87 -12.72 -15.69
C GLY A 100 13.55 -12.43 -14.34
N ILE A 101 14.52 -11.52 -14.33
CA ILE A 101 15.12 -11.02 -13.07
C ILE A 101 14.07 -10.28 -12.24
N ALA A 102 13.26 -9.42 -12.85
CA ALA A 102 12.18 -8.70 -12.19
C ALA A 102 11.12 -9.63 -11.58
N PHE A 103 10.88 -10.79 -12.21
CA PHE A 103 10.04 -11.85 -11.61
C PHE A 103 10.61 -12.32 -10.27
N ASN A 104 11.91 -12.53 -10.17
CA ASN A 104 12.54 -12.92 -8.90
C ASN A 104 12.54 -11.78 -7.85
N VAL A 105 12.29 -10.53 -8.27
CA VAL A 105 12.02 -9.42 -7.33
C VAL A 105 10.58 -9.48 -6.82
N LYS A 106 9.57 -9.63 -7.70
CA LYS A 106 8.16 -9.63 -7.30
C LYS A 106 7.25 -10.51 -8.19
N MET A 107 7.68 -11.71 -8.49
CA MET A 107 6.92 -12.80 -9.13
C MET A 107 6.03 -12.34 -10.30
N LEU A 108 4.79 -12.81 -10.39
CA LEU A 108 3.88 -12.59 -11.52
C LEU A 108 3.56 -11.12 -11.79
N GLN A 109 3.77 -10.22 -10.82
CA GLN A 109 3.56 -8.79 -11.04
C GLN A 109 4.51 -8.25 -12.14
N ALA A 110 5.72 -8.81 -12.27
CA ALA A 110 6.66 -8.46 -13.33
C ALA A 110 6.13 -8.79 -14.74
N PHE A 111 5.24 -9.77 -14.87
CA PHE A 111 4.71 -10.21 -16.16
C PHE A 111 3.59 -9.33 -16.70
N MET A 112 3.06 -8.40 -15.91
CA MET A 112 1.99 -7.50 -16.35
C MET A 112 2.40 -6.62 -17.53
N ILE A 113 3.72 -6.42 -17.76
CA ILE A 113 4.24 -5.64 -18.89
C ILE A 113 4.38 -6.47 -20.18
N LEU A 114 4.44 -7.79 -20.09
CA LEU A 114 4.71 -8.66 -21.25
C LEU A 114 3.77 -8.44 -22.43
N PRO A 115 2.43 -8.30 -22.24
CA PRO A 115 1.54 -8.00 -23.36
C PRO A 115 1.95 -6.76 -24.14
N ALA A 116 2.37 -5.70 -23.43
CA ALA A 116 2.85 -4.46 -24.03
C ALA A 116 4.15 -4.67 -24.81
N MET A 117 5.09 -5.45 -24.24
CA MET A 117 6.41 -5.71 -24.87
C MET A 117 6.26 -6.52 -26.15
N TYR A 118 5.45 -7.59 -26.13
CA TYR A 118 5.19 -8.40 -27.33
C TYR A 118 4.49 -7.58 -28.41
N LEU A 119 3.43 -6.86 -28.05
CA LEU A 119 2.69 -6.01 -28.98
C LEU A 119 3.57 -4.92 -29.58
N PHE A 120 4.35 -4.23 -28.75
CA PHE A 120 5.24 -3.17 -29.19
C PHE A 120 6.32 -3.70 -30.15
N TYR A 121 7.02 -4.77 -29.79
CA TYR A 121 8.04 -5.34 -30.67
C TYR A 121 7.44 -5.81 -32.00
N TRP A 122 6.27 -6.47 -31.95
CA TRP A 122 5.56 -6.92 -33.15
C TRP A 122 5.22 -5.79 -34.11
N VAL A 123 4.73 -4.67 -33.58
CA VAL A 123 4.30 -3.51 -34.39
C VAL A 123 5.47 -2.60 -34.79
N ALA A 124 6.47 -2.43 -33.89
CA ALA A 124 7.52 -1.46 -34.08
C ALA A 124 8.70 -1.98 -34.89
N ALA A 125 9.10 -3.25 -34.76
CA ALA A 125 10.23 -3.81 -35.47
C ALA A 125 9.97 -3.89 -36.98
N GLN A 126 10.92 -3.41 -37.78
CA GLN A 126 10.82 -3.38 -39.26
C GLN A 126 11.51 -4.60 -39.86
N GLU A 127 11.01 -5.78 -39.53
CA GLU A 127 11.55 -7.06 -39.94
C GLU A 127 10.45 -7.96 -40.52
N LYS A 128 10.88 -9.01 -41.28
CA LYS A 128 9.96 -10.06 -41.73
C LYS A 128 9.33 -10.73 -40.47
N TRP A 129 8.05 -11.06 -40.56
CA TRP A 129 7.31 -11.68 -39.45
C TRP A 129 8.00 -12.92 -38.89
N SER A 130 8.64 -13.77 -39.73
CA SER A 130 9.40 -14.95 -39.30
C SER A 130 10.59 -14.58 -38.40
N GLN A 131 11.28 -13.49 -38.67
CA GLN A 131 12.37 -13.00 -37.81
C GLN A 131 11.86 -12.47 -36.47
N LYS A 132 10.74 -11.76 -36.50
CA LYS A 132 10.07 -11.31 -35.24
C LYS A 132 9.73 -12.49 -34.36
N ILE A 133 9.10 -13.54 -34.92
CA ILE A 133 8.76 -14.75 -34.17
C ILE A 133 10.01 -15.41 -33.58
N LYS A 134 11.06 -15.60 -34.41
CA LYS A 134 12.32 -16.21 -33.92
C LYS A 134 12.93 -15.43 -32.76
N LYS A 135 13.01 -14.10 -32.88
CA LYS A 135 13.59 -13.23 -31.84
C LYS A 135 12.73 -13.20 -30.57
N LEU A 136 11.39 -13.11 -30.71
CA LEU A 136 10.48 -13.19 -29.57
C LEU A 136 10.52 -14.56 -28.89
N ALA A 137 10.57 -15.66 -29.65
CA ALA A 137 10.71 -17.00 -29.11
C ALA A 137 12.01 -17.14 -28.32
N LEU A 138 13.14 -16.64 -28.90
CA LEU A 138 14.44 -16.64 -28.21
C LEU A 138 14.39 -15.77 -26.93
N GLY A 139 13.80 -14.58 -27.00
CA GLY A 139 13.58 -13.73 -25.84
C GLY A 139 12.76 -14.43 -24.76
N THR A 140 11.65 -15.09 -25.15
CA THR A 140 10.80 -15.87 -24.24
C THR A 140 11.56 -17.02 -23.60
N SER A 141 12.39 -17.75 -24.34
CA SER A 141 13.23 -18.81 -23.77
C SER A 141 14.18 -18.26 -22.70
N VAL A 142 14.80 -17.12 -22.97
CA VAL A 142 15.66 -16.46 -21.97
C VAL A 142 14.85 -15.95 -20.77
N LEU A 143 13.67 -15.39 -20.99
CA LEU A 143 12.75 -15.01 -19.92
C LEU A 143 12.47 -16.20 -18.99
N VAL A 144 12.10 -17.36 -19.56
CA VAL A 144 11.78 -18.58 -18.80
C VAL A 144 12.97 -19.04 -17.97
N VAL A 145 14.19 -19.05 -18.57
CA VAL A 145 15.41 -19.41 -17.85
C VAL A 145 15.65 -18.51 -16.65
N PHE A 146 15.62 -17.20 -16.83
CA PHE A 146 15.84 -16.25 -15.73
C PHE A 146 14.70 -16.24 -14.71
N THR A 147 13.48 -16.49 -15.14
CA THR A 147 12.32 -16.63 -14.24
C THR A 147 12.45 -17.83 -13.33
N LEU A 148 12.78 -19.00 -13.89
CA LEU A 148 12.80 -20.28 -13.18
C LEU A 148 14.11 -20.57 -12.44
N ALA A 149 15.19 -19.84 -12.74
CA ALA A 149 16.51 -20.10 -12.17
C ALA A 149 16.49 -20.15 -10.63
N TRP A 150 15.93 -19.15 -9.97
CA TRP A 150 15.84 -19.13 -8.52
C TRP A 150 14.78 -20.09 -7.96
N PRO A 151 13.51 -20.07 -8.41
CA PRO A 151 12.50 -21.00 -7.92
C PRO A 151 12.91 -22.45 -8.02
N LEU A 152 13.46 -22.86 -9.17
CA LEU A 152 13.92 -24.24 -9.34
C LEU A 152 15.13 -24.57 -8.46
N SER A 153 16.08 -23.65 -8.27
CA SER A 153 17.23 -23.90 -7.40
C SER A 153 16.80 -24.19 -5.95
N VAL A 154 15.75 -23.51 -5.47
CA VAL A 154 15.20 -23.74 -4.14
C VAL A 154 14.37 -25.03 -4.10
N ASP A 155 13.46 -25.23 -5.06
CA ASP A 155 12.52 -26.36 -5.04
C ASP A 155 13.19 -27.70 -5.33
N LEU A 156 14.33 -27.72 -6.04
CA LEU A 156 15.17 -28.92 -6.27
C LEU A 156 16.11 -29.23 -5.09
N THR A 157 16.28 -28.31 -4.13
CA THR A 157 17.06 -28.58 -2.92
C THR A 157 16.35 -29.64 -2.08
N ASN A 158 17.12 -30.57 -1.50
CA ASN A 158 16.58 -31.62 -0.65
C ASN A 158 15.73 -31.03 0.48
N SER A 159 14.57 -31.64 0.74
CA SER A 159 13.60 -31.16 1.72
C SER A 159 14.16 -30.96 3.13
N SER A 160 15.21 -31.73 3.51
CA SER A 160 15.88 -31.60 4.82
C SER A 160 16.75 -30.34 4.95
N SER A 161 17.26 -29.80 3.84
CA SER A 161 18.13 -28.63 3.79
C SER A 161 17.51 -27.43 3.05
N ARG A 162 16.29 -27.62 2.50
CA ARG A 162 15.55 -26.55 1.82
C ARG A 162 15.18 -25.45 2.80
N PRO A 163 15.46 -24.18 2.48
CA PRO A 163 15.00 -23.06 3.29
C PRO A 163 13.47 -23.02 3.34
N TYR A 164 12.91 -22.56 4.45
CA TYR A 164 11.47 -22.42 4.60
C TYR A 164 10.92 -21.33 3.68
N VAL A 165 9.91 -21.65 2.88
CA VAL A 165 9.21 -20.75 1.97
C VAL A 165 7.88 -20.38 2.59
N GLY A 166 7.83 -19.24 3.29
CA GLY A 166 6.60 -18.72 3.91
C GLY A 166 5.53 -18.41 2.87
N GLY A 167 4.26 -18.68 3.22
CA GLY A 167 3.12 -18.50 2.33
C GLY A 167 2.89 -19.64 1.33
N SER A 168 3.68 -20.73 1.37
CA SER A 168 3.43 -21.97 0.63
C SER A 168 3.03 -23.10 1.58
N GLU A 169 2.24 -24.07 1.10
CA GLU A 169 1.85 -25.25 1.88
C GLU A 169 2.90 -26.38 1.77
N ASN A 170 3.53 -26.51 0.59
CA ASN A 170 4.49 -27.58 0.28
C ASN A 170 5.95 -27.11 0.33
N ASN A 171 6.24 -25.99 0.97
CA ASN A 171 7.57 -25.39 1.04
C ASN A 171 8.20 -25.18 -0.35
N SER A 172 7.42 -24.66 -1.31
CA SER A 172 7.80 -24.46 -2.71
C SER A 172 7.70 -22.99 -3.11
N VAL A 173 8.74 -22.48 -3.80
CA VAL A 173 8.76 -21.13 -4.36
C VAL A 173 7.85 -21.02 -5.59
N LEU A 174 7.71 -22.11 -6.37
CA LEU A 174 6.78 -22.13 -7.50
C LEU A 174 5.33 -22.04 -7.01
N GLU A 175 4.97 -22.79 -5.97
CA GLU A 175 3.64 -22.69 -5.34
C GLU A 175 3.40 -21.25 -4.84
N LEU A 176 4.34 -20.66 -4.11
CA LEU A 176 4.25 -19.28 -3.66
C LEU A 176 4.02 -18.30 -4.83
N ALA A 177 4.68 -18.55 -5.97
CA ALA A 177 4.58 -17.66 -7.13
C ALA A 177 3.23 -17.75 -7.84
N PHE A 178 2.71 -18.96 -8.06
CA PHE A 178 1.52 -19.18 -8.90
C PHE A 178 0.21 -19.24 -8.10
N ASP A 179 0.23 -19.70 -6.84
CA ASP A 179 -0.97 -19.77 -6.01
C ASP A 179 -1.13 -18.49 -5.20
N TYR A 180 -0.34 -18.26 -4.14
CA TYR A 180 -0.49 -17.12 -3.25
C TYR A 180 -0.33 -15.76 -3.97
N ASN A 181 0.73 -15.59 -4.77
CA ASN A 181 0.97 -14.36 -5.54
C ASN A 181 0.30 -14.33 -6.91
N GLY A 182 -0.40 -15.38 -7.30
CA GLY A 182 -1.07 -15.54 -8.59
C GLY A 182 -2.58 -15.59 -8.47
N SER A 183 -3.13 -16.82 -8.52
CA SER A 183 -4.57 -17.08 -8.57
C SER A 183 -5.32 -16.48 -7.38
N GLU A 184 -4.75 -16.55 -6.18
CA GLU A 184 -5.39 -16.05 -4.97
C GLU A 184 -5.52 -14.52 -4.92
N ARG A 185 -4.61 -13.78 -5.56
CA ARG A 185 -4.75 -12.32 -5.68
C ARG A 185 -5.96 -11.91 -6.50
N LEU A 186 -6.34 -12.69 -7.49
CA LEU A 186 -7.51 -12.45 -8.33
C LEU A 186 -8.80 -12.99 -7.72
N LEU A 187 -8.77 -14.23 -7.20
CA LEU A 187 -9.96 -14.98 -6.79
C LEU A 187 -10.28 -14.86 -5.30
N GLY A 188 -9.34 -14.38 -4.48
CA GLY A 188 -9.41 -14.35 -3.03
C GLY A 188 -8.55 -15.44 -2.40
N GLN A 189 -8.03 -15.16 -1.20
CA GLN A 189 -7.12 -16.07 -0.48
C GLN A 189 -7.86 -17.32 0.01
N SER A 190 -7.42 -18.50 -0.43
CA SER A 190 -7.93 -19.81 -0.03
C SER A 190 -6.86 -20.73 0.57
N THR A 191 -5.58 -20.50 0.24
CA THR A 191 -4.45 -21.36 0.67
C THR A 191 -3.46 -20.62 1.55
N GLY A 192 -2.60 -21.36 2.23
CA GLY A 192 -1.57 -20.83 3.11
C GLY A 192 -2.06 -20.43 4.51
N THR A 193 -1.13 -20.33 5.44
CA THR A 193 -1.35 -19.98 6.85
C THR A 193 -1.94 -18.57 7.07
N GLY A 194 -2.12 -17.78 6.00
CA GLY A 194 -2.78 -16.47 5.98
C GLY A 194 -4.25 -16.48 5.58
N GLY A 195 -4.85 -17.63 5.35
CA GLY A 195 -6.18 -17.82 4.76
C GLY A 195 -7.37 -17.32 5.57
N SER A 196 -7.39 -16.04 5.98
CA SER A 196 -8.58 -15.41 6.58
C SER A 196 -8.68 -13.90 6.38
N PHE A 197 -7.84 -13.27 5.58
CA PHE A 197 -7.88 -11.81 5.42
C PHE A 197 -8.93 -11.27 4.43
N GLY A 198 -9.71 -12.14 3.78
CA GLY A 198 -10.76 -11.73 2.83
C GLY A 198 -12.19 -12.05 3.25
N GLN A 199 -12.43 -12.77 4.34
CA GLN A 199 -13.77 -13.23 4.74
C GLN A 199 -14.27 -12.68 6.08
N GLY A 200 -13.90 -11.49 6.44
CA GLY A 200 -14.39 -10.87 7.66
C GLY A 200 -15.41 -9.77 7.40
N MET A 201 -16.63 -10.06 6.95
CA MET A 201 -17.86 -9.31 7.19
C MET A 201 -19.01 -9.83 6.33
N ASN A 202 -19.35 -11.12 6.43
CA ASN A 202 -20.74 -11.52 6.31
C ASN A 202 -20.92 -12.95 6.84
N GLY A 203 -21.71 -12.99 7.85
CA GLY A 203 -22.29 -14.00 8.62
C GLY A 203 -22.30 -15.47 8.23
N ASN A 204 -22.11 -16.27 9.24
CA ASN A 204 -22.71 -17.60 9.43
C ASN A 204 -22.81 -18.52 8.20
N LYS A 205 -21.74 -19.22 7.87
CA LYS A 205 -21.87 -20.57 7.32
C LYS A 205 -21.05 -21.53 8.17
N LYS A 206 -21.74 -22.42 8.86
CA LYS A 206 -21.18 -23.57 9.61
C LYS A 206 -20.24 -24.34 8.70
N ARG A 207 -18.95 -24.43 9.06
CA ARG A 207 -18.00 -25.37 8.47
C ARG A 207 -18.47 -26.79 8.78
N GLN A 208 -18.89 -27.52 7.77
CA GLN A 208 -18.87 -28.99 7.81
C GLN A 208 -17.44 -29.45 7.48
N VAL A 209 -16.82 -30.08 8.45
CA VAL A 209 -15.55 -30.78 8.30
C VAL A 209 -15.83 -32.09 7.57
N PRO A 210 -15.19 -32.41 6.45
CA PRO A 210 -15.26 -33.77 5.89
C PRO A 210 -14.31 -34.68 6.68
N SER A 211 -14.90 -35.56 7.48
CA SER A 211 -14.20 -36.71 8.08
C SER A 211 -13.83 -37.69 6.95
N GLY A 212 -12.56 -37.76 6.67
CA GLY A 212 -12.03 -38.69 5.69
C GLY A 212 -11.79 -40.09 6.28
N ASN A 213 -12.53 -41.06 5.84
CA ASN A 213 -12.20 -42.45 6.05
C ASN A 213 -11.82 -43.11 4.71
N LYS A 214 -10.56 -43.46 4.57
CA LYS A 214 -10.03 -44.21 3.41
C LYS A 214 -10.53 -45.65 3.46
N LYS A 215 -11.31 -46.07 2.48
CA LYS A 215 -11.32 -47.47 2.06
C LYS A 215 -11.26 -47.57 0.54
N LYS A 216 -10.27 -48.34 0.08
CA LYS A 216 -10.06 -48.73 -1.32
C LYS A 216 -11.23 -49.55 -1.82
N SER A 217 -11.74 -49.31 -3.02
CA SER A 217 -12.29 -50.37 -3.86
C SER A 217 -12.22 -49.96 -5.34
N ARG A 218 -11.97 -50.99 -6.12
CA ARG A 218 -11.61 -51.14 -7.53
C ARG A 218 -12.75 -50.79 -8.50
N PRO A 219 -12.49 -50.55 -9.79
CA PRO A 219 -13.47 -50.02 -10.74
C PRO A 219 -14.31 -51.14 -11.37
N THR A 220 -15.58 -50.85 -11.66
CA THR A 220 -16.42 -51.66 -12.54
C THR A 220 -17.11 -50.79 -13.59
N LYS A 221 -17.20 -51.38 -14.77
CA LYS A 221 -17.60 -50.89 -16.09
C LYS A 221 -19.00 -50.25 -16.19
N ILE A 222 -19.06 -49.27 -17.00
CA ILE A 222 -20.00 -48.85 -18.07
C ILE A 222 -21.28 -49.68 -18.24
N GLN A 223 -22.46 -49.02 -18.23
CA GLN A 223 -23.44 -49.20 -19.33
C GLN A 223 -24.43 -48.03 -19.43
N ASN A 224 -24.77 -47.76 -20.69
CA ASN A 224 -25.61 -46.71 -21.27
C ASN A 224 -27.08 -46.75 -20.84
N GLY A 225 -27.77 -45.63 -20.93
CA GLY A 225 -29.22 -45.57 -20.94
C GLY A 225 -29.80 -44.17 -21.07
N VAL A 226 -30.09 -43.80 -22.26
CA VAL A 226 -30.83 -42.62 -22.77
C VAL A 226 -32.23 -42.50 -22.16
N LYS A 227 -32.71 -41.30 -21.78
CA LYS A 227 -33.81 -40.58 -22.41
C LYS A 227 -34.24 -39.33 -21.69
N ALA A 228 -34.62 -38.39 -22.51
CA ALA A 228 -35.15 -37.05 -22.26
C ALA A 228 -36.53 -37.04 -21.59
N GLY A 229 -36.84 -35.96 -20.89
CA GLY A 229 -38.19 -35.63 -20.44
C GLY A 229 -38.31 -34.19 -19.98
N LYS A 230 -39.05 -33.40 -20.75
CA LYS A 230 -39.38 -31.97 -20.58
C LYS A 230 -40.26 -31.70 -19.37
N GLN A 231 -40.01 -30.57 -18.70
CA GLN A 231 -40.90 -29.50 -18.18
C GLN A 231 -42.31 -29.86 -17.66
N PRO A 232 -43.04 -28.95 -16.95
CA PRO A 232 -42.82 -27.56 -16.51
C PRO A 232 -43.33 -27.21 -15.08
N SER A 233 -42.94 -26.00 -14.68
CA SER A 233 -43.50 -25.05 -13.71
C SER A 233 -44.83 -25.32 -13.01
N LYS A 234 -44.90 -24.95 -11.71
CA LYS A 234 -46.03 -24.16 -11.15
C LYS A 234 -45.62 -23.37 -9.90
N ALA A 235 -46.02 -22.14 -9.93
CA ALA A 235 -45.94 -21.16 -8.85
C ALA A 235 -46.88 -21.49 -7.70
N MET A 236 -46.51 -21.12 -6.48
CA MET A 236 -47.50 -20.88 -5.43
C MET A 236 -47.11 -19.63 -4.61
N LYS A 237 -48.02 -18.68 -4.64
CA LYS A 237 -48.14 -17.46 -3.84
C LYS A 237 -48.48 -17.78 -2.37
N GLY A 238 -48.04 -16.91 -1.49
CA GLY A 238 -48.59 -16.77 -0.13
C GLY A 238 -47.68 -15.87 0.66
N MET A 239 -47.86 -14.63 0.70
CA MET A 239 -48.59 -13.72 1.59
C MET A 239 -47.91 -13.56 2.97
N GLY A 240 -47.52 -12.33 3.28
CA GLY A 240 -47.15 -11.86 4.61
C GLY A 240 -46.38 -10.55 4.53
N GLY A 241 -47.10 -9.43 4.33
CA GLY A 241 -46.50 -8.10 4.28
C GLY A 241 -46.19 -7.56 5.66
N GLN A 242 -45.12 -6.80 5.75
CA GLN A 242 -44.97 -5.76 6.78
C GLN A 242 -44.33 -4.52 6.14
N LYS A 243 -45.16 -3.49 6.00
CA LYS A 243 -44.79 -2.14 5.60
C LYS A 243 -43.93 -1.52 6.72
N GLY A 244 -42.69 -1.16 6.41
CA GLY A 244 -41.90 -0.22 7.20
C GLY A 244 -41.74 1.05 6.36
N GLY A 245 -42.28 2.15 6.85
CA GLY A 245 -42.28 3.46 6.22
C GLY A 245 -40.90 4.13 6.17
N PRO A 246 -40.73 5.22 5.39
CA PRO A 246 -39.45 5.89 5.21
C PRO A 246 -39.10 6.72 6.46
N GLY A 247 -38.08 6.28 7.19
CA GLY A 247 -37.47 7.04 8.27
C GLY A 247 -36.65 8.18 7.71
N GLY A 248 -36.92 9.39 8.18
CA GLY A 248 -36.28 10.62 7.79
C GLY A 248 -34.78 10.72 8.14
N PRO A 249 -34.07 11.75 7.65
CA PRO A 249 -32.61 11.86 7.77
C PRO A 249 -32.23 12.21 9.22
N GLY A 250 -31.83 11.20 9.98
CA GLY A 250 -31.18 11.36 11.27
C GLY A 250 -29.77 11.90 11.10
N ASN A 251 -29.58 13.09 11.57
CA ASN A 251 -28.35 13.84 11.63
C ASN A 251 -27.31 13.12 12.52
N GLN A 252 -26.56 12.17 11.96
CA GLN A 252 -25.31 11.69 12.56
C GLN A 252 -24.16 12.34 11.81
N LYS A 253 -23.72 13.50 12.31
CA LYS A 253 -22.36 14.02 12.10
C LYS A 253 -21.36 13.07 12.81
N GLY A 254 -21.21 11.86 12.29
CA GLY A 254 -20.05 11.05 12.51
C GLY A 254 -18.96 11.61 11.59
N LYS A 255 -17.90 12.15 12.18
CA LYS A 255 -16.63 12.38 11.47
C LYS A 255 -16.32 11.13 10.68
N ALA A 256 -16.45 11.19 9.35
CA ALA A 256 -15.79 10.28 8.44
C ALA A 256 -14.28 10.56 8.54
N GLY A 257 -13.69 10.10 9.62
CA GLY A 257 -12.25 9.93 9.71
C GLY A 257 -11.93 8.77 8.78
N GLY A 258 -11.35 9.09 7.62
CA GLY A 258 -10.79 8.11 6.71
C GLY A 258 -9.70 7.30 7.39
N GLY A 259 -10.07 6.30 8.14
CA GLY A 259 -9.19 5.24 8.60
C GLY A 259 -9.00 4.26 7.46
N GLY A 260 -8.24 4.62 6.43
CA GLY A 260 -7.76 3.68 5.43
C GLY A 260 -6.88 2.66 6.12
N GLY A 261 -7.45 1.52 6.52
CA GLY A 261 -6.68 0.40 7.07
C GLY A 261 -5.73 -0.16 6.00
N ALA A 262 -4.71 -0.92 6.41
CA ALA A 262 -3.73 -1.61 5.56
C ALA A 262 -4.34 -2.41 4.39
N PHE A 263 -5.63 -2.64 4.42
CA PHE A 263 -6.43 -3.42 3.48
C PHE A 263 -7.56 -2.62 2.83
N ALA A 264 -7.58 -1.29 2.98
CA ALA A 264 -8.54 -0.43 2.31
C ALA A 264 -8.18 -0.32 0.82
N ILE A 265 -8.80 -1.16 0.01
CA ILE A 265 -8.59 -1.22 -1.44
C ILE A 265 -9.83 -0.79 -2.24
N GLY A 266 -10.85 -0.27 -1.57
CA GLY A 266 -12.09 0.17 -2.20
C GLY A 266 -12.91 -0.96 -2.83
N THR A 267 -14.04 -0.61 -3.44
CA THR A 267 -14.93 -1.55 -4.12
C THR A 267 -14.41 -1.89 -5.53
N ALA A 268 -14.44 -3.19 -5.90
CA ALA A 268 -14.03 -3.63 -7.23
C ALA A 268 -14.90 -2.98 -8.33
N GLY A 269 -14.27 -2.63 -9.44
CA GLY A 269 -14.91 -1.99 -10.57
C GLY A 269 -13.98 -1.05 -11.34
N PRO A 270 -14.39 -0.56 -12.52
CA PRO A 270 -13.55 0.26 -13.38
C PRO A 270 -13.15 1.62 -12.75
N LEU A 271 -13.92 2.13 -11.79
CA LEU A 271 -13.62 3.39 -11.11
C LEU A 271 -12.88 3.20 -9.77
N ARG A 272 -12.47 1.97 -9.44
CA ARG A 272 -11.81 1.66 -8.17
C ARG A 272 -10.57 2.50 -7.91
N ILE A 273 -9.76 2.72 -8.95
CA ILE A 273 -8.50 3.48 -8.84
C ILE A 273 -8.74 4.96 -8.51
N PHE A 274 -9.92 5.49 -8.79
CA PHE A 274 -10.29 6.87 -8.44
C PHE A 274 -10.87 7.00 -7.03
N GLN A 275 -11.19 5.92 -6.33
CA GLN A 275 -11.77 5.99 -4.99
C GLN A 275 -10.76 6.57 -3.99
N SER A 276 -11.28 7.18 -2.90
CA SER A 276 -10.51 7.89 -1.87
C SER A 276 -9.40 7.04 -1.22
N ASP A 277 -9.57 5.72 -1.18
CA ASP A 277 -8.58 4.80 -0.59
C ASP A 277 -7.32 4.64 -1.46
N LEU A 278 -7.46 4.68 -2.79
CA LEU A 278 -6.39 4.42 -3.75
C LEU A 278 -5.99 5.66 -4.55
N GLY A 279 -6.95 6.50 -4.92
CA GLY A 279 -6.75 7.62 -5.83
C GLY A 279 -5.66 8.59 -5.40
N PRO A 280 -5.62 9.01 -4.12
CA PRO A 280 -4.56 9.90 -3.63
C PRO A 280 -3.15 9.32 -3.68
N GLN A 281 -2.98 8.05 -3.97
CA GLN A 281 -1.66 7.44 -4.15
C GLN A 281 -1.15 7.53 -5.60
N ILE A 282 -2.06 7.53 -6.63
CA ILE A 282 -1.66 7.35 -8.03
C ILE A 282 -2.49 8.15 -9.06
N ALA A 283 -3.77 8.44 -8.78
CA ALA A 283 -4.70 8.87 -9.83
C ALA A 283 -4.70 10.38 -10.14
N TRP A 284 -3.88 11.18 -9.45
CA TRP A 284 -3.84 12.65 -9.58
C TRP A 284 -3.74 13.17 -11.01
N LEU A 285 -2.91 12.51 -11.82
CA LEU A 285 -2.62 12.90 -13.21
C LEU A 285 -3.29 11.98 -14.23
N LEU A 286 -4.07 10.99 -13.78
CA LEU A 286 -4.71 10.01 -14.66
C LEU A 286 -5.73 10.65 -15.63
N PRO A 287 -6.60 11.61 -15.23
CA PRO A 287 -7.46 12.29 -16.19
C PRO A 287 -6.67 13.00 -17.28
N PHE A 288 -5.63 13.74 -16.92
CA PHE A 288 -4.76 14.40 -17.88
C PHE A 288 -4.08 13.40 -18.83
N ALA A 289 -3.59 12.27 -18.31
CA ALA A 289 -2.96 11.21 -19.10
C ALA A 289 -3.93 10.58 -20.11
N LEU A 290 -5.21 10.43 -19.74
CA LEU A 290 -6.25 9.93 -20.66
C LEU A 290 -6.55 10.92 -21.81
N PHE A 291 -6.65 12.21 -21.52
CA PHE A 291 -6.72 13.24 -22.56
C PHE A 291 -5.46 13.24 -23.42
N GLY A 292 -4.29 13.07 -22.79
CA GLY A 292 -3.00 12.95 -23.46
C GLY A 292 -2.92 11.74 -24.38
N LEU A 293 -3.48 10.62 -23.99
CA LEU A 293 -3.60 9.41 -24.81
C LEU A 293 -4.40 9.70 -26.08
N VAL A 294 -5.60 10.27 -25.95
CA VAL A 294 -6.44 10.63 -27.08
C VAL A 294 -5.74 11.66 -27.98
N GLY A 295 -5.23 12.74 -27.38
CA GLY A 295 -4.52 13.81 -28.09
C GLY A 295 -3.34 13.29 -28.86
N GLY A 296 -2.51 12.43 -28.26
CA GLY A 296 -1.33 11.88 -28.89
C GLY A 296 -1.64 10.98 -30.09
N PHE A 297 -2.61 10.07 -29.98
CA PHE A 297 -2.99 9.24 -31.11
C PHE A 297 -3.54 10.08 -32.27
N VAL A 298 -4.33 11.12 -32.01
CA VAL A 298 -4.88 12.01 -33.02
C VAL A 298 -3.84 12.94 -33.62
N TYR A 299 -2.91 13.47 -32.81
CA TYR A 299 -1.86 14.39 -33.26
C TYR A 299 -0.87 13.73 -34.22
N TYR A 300 -0.44 12.51 -33.89
CA TYR A 300 0.54 11.76 -34.68
C TYR A 300 -0.08 10.90 -35.78
N HIS A 301 -1.41 11.01 -35.99
CA HIS A 301 -2.08 10.30 -37.07
C HIS A 301 -1.79 10.94 -38.42
N ASP A 302 -1.24 10.14 -39.34
CA ASP A 302 -0.97 10.57 -40.73
C ASP A 302 -2.23 10.35 -41.58
N LYS A 303 -2.92 11.43 -41.94
CA LYS A 303 -4.15 11.40 -42.74
C LYS A 303 -3.98 10.82 -44.12
N ASN A 304 -2.73 10.80 -44.65
CA ASN A 304 -2.40 10.30 -46.00
C ASN A 304 -2.15 8.78 -46.01
N ARG A 305 -2.18 8.14 -44.82
CA ARG A 305 -2.00 6.70 -44.67
C ARG A 305 -3.27 6.04 -44.20
N LYS A 306 -3.41 4.74 -44.51
CA LYS A 306 -4.51 3.94 -43.97
C LYS A 306 -4.44 3.90 -42.45
N TRP A 307 -5.57 3.89 -41.78
CA TRP A 307 -5.72 4.02 -40.32
C TRP A 307 -4.88 3.02 -39.49
N TYR A 308 -4.52 1.86 -40.06
CA TYR A 308 -3.71 0.84 -39.41
C TYR A 308 -2.18 1.06 -39.53
N TYR A 309 -1.73 2.04 -40.32
CA TYR A 309 -0.32 2.41 -40.38
C TYR A 309 -0.01 3.40 -39.24
N LEU A 310 0.63 2.88 -38.19
CA LEU A 310 1.00 3.67 -37.03
C LEU A 310 2.32 4.41 -37.27
N SER A 311 2.38 5.68 -36.91
CA SER A 311 3.63 6.45 -36.82
C SER A 311 4.55 5.88 -35.72
N GLN A 312 5.83 6.25 -35.71
CA GLN A 312 6.74 5.82 -34.63
C GLN A 312 6.25 6.27 -33.25
N GLN A 313 5.71 7.47 -33.16
CA GLN A 313 5.14 8.02 -31.93
C GLN A 313 3.89 7.22 -31.48
N GLN A 314 3.01 6.87 -32.40
CA GLN A 314 1.84 6.04 -32.07
C GLN A 314 2.24 4.63 -31.60
N LYS A 315 3.31 4.05 -32.18
CA LYS A 315 3.85 2.77 -31.70
C LYS A 315 4.38 2.87 -30.27
N GLN A 316 5.06 3.97 -29.93
CA GLN A 316 5.50 4.23 -28.56
C GLN A 316 4.32 4.46 -27.61
N MET A 317 3.28 5.17 -28.04
CA MET A 317 2.06 5.32 -27.24
C MET A 317 1.35 3.99 -27.03
N LEU A 318 1.39 3.09 -28.02
CA LEU A 318 0.84 1.73 -27.89
C LEU A 318 1.58 0.93 -26.80
N LEU A 319 2.89 1.11 -26.63
CA LEU A 319 3.66 0.51 -25.54
C LEU A 319 3.14 0.95 -24.17
N TRP A 320 2.98 2.25 -23.97
CA TRP A 320 2.49 2.79 -22.69
C TRP A 320 1.02 2.46 -22.42
N THR A 321 0.19 2.46 -23.46
CA THR A 321 -1.21 2.01 -23.36
C THR A 321 -1.30 0.52 -23.05
N GLY A 322 -0.46 -0.28 -23.71
CA GLY A 322 -0.35 -1.72 -23.47
C GLY A 322 0.16 -2.06 -22.07
N TRP A 323 0.92 -1.15 -21.43
CA TRP A 323 1.23 -1.25 -20.00
C TRP A 323 0.03 -0.83 -19.14
N LEU A 324 -0.58 0.33 -19.42
CA LEU A 324 -1.67 0.88 -18.63
C LEU A 324 -2.86 -0.07 -18.53
N VAL A 325 -3.32 -0.59 -19.66
CA VAL A 325 -4.59 -1.33 -19.72
C VAL A 325 -4.59 -2.62 -18.90
N PRO A 326 -3.61 -3.54 -19.02
CA PRO A 326 -3.59 -4.75 -18.21
C PRO A 326 -3.44 -4.47 -16.71
N VAL A 327 -2.57 -3.51 -16.34
CA VAL A 327 -2.33 -3.14 -14.94
C VAL A 327 -3.56 -2.48 -14.34
N TYR A 328 -4.21 -1.56 -15.07
CA TYR A 328 -5.47 -0.94 -14.65
C TYR A 328 -6.57 -1.98 -14.50
N GLY A 329 -6.70 -2.89 -15.47
CA GLY A 329 -7.67 -3.98 -15.44
C GLY A 329 -7.47 -4.90 -14.24
N PHE A 330 -6.24 -5.31 -13.97
CA PHE A 330 -5.93 -6.12 -12.79
C PHE A 330 -6.39 -5.45 -11.49
N PHE A 331 -6.00 -4.20 -11.26
CA PHE A 331 -6.39 -3.49 -10.03
C PHE A 331 -7.88 -3.17 -9.94
N SER A 332 -8.58 -3.15 -11.07
CA SER A 332 -10.04 -2.98 -11.08
C SER A 332 -10.79 -4.22 -10.59
N ILE A 333 -10.25 -5.44 -10.80
CA ILE A 333 -10.93 -6.70 -10.51
C ILE A 333 -10.32 -7.51 -9.36
N ALA A 334 -9.04 -7.31 -9.04
CA ALA A 334 -8.31 -8.10 -8.04
C ALA A 334 -9.01 -8.08 -6.67
N SER A 335 -9.15 -9.24 -6.06
CA SER A 335 -9.83 -9.40 -4.77
C SER A 335 -8.98 -8.90 -3.60
N PHE A 336 -7.64 -9.01 -3.72
CA PHE A 336 -6.71 -8.61 -2.67
C PHE A 336 -5.40 -8.08 -3.23
N PHE A 337 -4.99 -6.87 -2.77
CA PHE A 337 -3.68 -6.27 -2.97
C PHE A 337 -3.45 -5.17 -1.94
N HIS A 338 -2.23 -4.68 -1.81
CA HIS A 338 -1.95 -3.52 -0.98
C HIS A 338 -1.94 -2.23 -1.82
N PRO A 339 -2.33 -1.07 -1.26
CA PRO A 339 -2.37 0.20 -1.99
C PRO A 339 -1.04 0.56 -2.69
N TYR A 340 0.10 0.22 -2.11
CA TYR A 340 1.40 0.53 -2.72
C TYR A 340 1.70 -0.24 -4.02
N TYR A 341 1.01 -1.34 -4.32
CA TYR A 341 1.12 -2.02 -5.62
C TYR A 341 0.71 -1.11 -6.80
N MET A 342 -0.03 -0.02 -6.51
CA MET A 342 -0.41 0.99 -7.51
C MET A 342 0.81 1.66 -8.18
N ILE A 343 2.02 1.56 -7.62
CA ILE A 343 3.26 2.04 -8.25
C ILE A 343 3.43 1.47 -9.68
N MET A 344 2.87 0.27 -9.96
CA MET A 344 2.87 -0.33 -11.30
C MET A 344 2.15 0.51 -12.38
N LEU A 345 1.23 1.39 -11.99
CA LEU A 345 0.57 2.32 -12.93
C LEU A 345 1.43 3.55 -13.23
N ALA A 346 2.35 3.91 -12.33
CA ALA A 346 3.08 5.17 -12.40
C ALA A 346 3.82 5.38 -13.74
N PRO A 347 4.59 4.40 -14.28
CA PRO A 347 5.29 4.60 -15.55
C PRO A 347 4.36 4.95 -16.72
N ALA A 348 3.25 4.22 -16.86
CA ALA A 348 2.32 4.45 -17.97
C ALA A 348 1.58 5.79 -17.81
N VAL A 349 1.09 6.11 -16.62
CA VAL A 349 0.39 7.37 -16.35
C VAL A 349 1.30 8.57 -16.58
N THR A 350 2.54 8.52 -16.08
CA THR A 350 3.50 9.63 -16.19
C THR A 350 4.06 9.79 -17.61
N ALA A 351 4.24 8.68 -18.35
CA ALA A 351 4.59 8.72 -19.77
C ALA A 351 3.49 9.41 -20.58
N LEU A 352 2.24 8.97 -20.44
CA LEU A 352 1.10 9.53 -21.15
C LEU A 352 0.82 10.99 -20.72
N PHE A 353 1.07 11.34 -19.46
CA PHE A 353 1.04 12.72 -19.00
C PHE A 353 2.10 13.58 -19.71
N GLY A 354 3.33 13.13 -19.79
CA GLY A 354 4.42 13.87 -20.44
C GLY A 354 4.23 14.03 -21.95
N ILE A 355 3.87 12.94 -22.64
CA ILE A 355 3.56 12.93 -24.07
C ILE A 355 2.34 13.81 -24.35
N GLY A 356 1.26 13.59 -23.59
CA GLY A 356 0.01 14.33 -23.72
C GLY A 356 0.20 15.81 -23.44
N GLY A 357 0.97 16.17 -22.43
CA GLY A 357 1.30 17.54 -22.12
C GLY A 357 1.94 18.27 -23.29
N TYR A 358 2.99 17.66 -23.88
CA TYR A 358 3.62 18.21 -25.08
C TYR A 358 2.62 18.38 -26.24
N VAL A 359 1.90 17.32 -26.57
CA VAL A 359 0.99 17.30 -27.72
C VAL A 359 -0.17 18.28 -27.57
N MET A 360 -0.83 18.27 -26.42
CA MET A 360 -1.97 19.15 -26.14
C MET A 360 -1.56 20.62 -26.10
N ILE A 361 -0.34 20.93 -25.63
CA ILE A 361 0.23 22.28 -25.72
C ILE A 361 0.39 22.71 -27.18
N GLN A 362 0.94 21.83 -28.04
CA GLN A 362 1.09 22.14 -29.47
C GLN A 362 -0.28 22.35 -30.13
N MET A 363 -1.24 21.46 -29.89
CA MET A 363 -2.60 21.58 -30.43
C MET A 363 -3.27 22.90 -30.01
N ASN A 364 -3.20 23.25 -28.72
CA ASN A 364 -3.79 24.49 -28.23
C ASN A 364 -3.13 25.75 -28.81
N ARG A 365 -1.84 25.66 -29.19
CA ARG A 365 -1.10 26.79 -29.80
C ARG A 365 -1.37 26.97 -31.28
N THR A 366 -1.54 25.86 -32.01
CA THR A 366 -1.55 25.86 -33.50
C THR A 366 -2.94 25.75 -34.08
N LEU A 367 -3.90 25.19 -33.34
CA LEU A 367 -5.26 24.98 -33.84
C LEU A 367 -6.19 26.16 -33.48
N THR A 368 -7.25 26.31 -34.25
CA THR A 368 -8.30 27.29 -34.03
C THR A 368 -9.34 26.78 -33.02
N ARG A 369 -10.10 27.67 -32.42
CA ARG A 369 -11.18 27.32 -31.47
C ARG A 369 -12.32 26.50 -32.08
N THR A 370 -12.41 26.42 -33.39
CA THR A 370 -13.37 25.60 -34.11
C THR A 370 -12.99 24.12 -34.14
N ASP A 371 -11.71 23.79 -33.93
CA ASP A 371 -11.23 22.41 -33.84
C ASP A 371 -11.36 21.89 -32.39
N TRP A 372 -12.10 20.79 -32.19
CA TRP A 372 -12.31 20.18 -30.87
C TRP A 372 -11.00 19.82 -30.15
N LYS A 373 -9.94 19.53 -30.88
CA LYS A 373 -8.61 19.19 -30.33
C LYS A 373 -7.98 20.36 -29.58
N PHE A 374 -8.36 21.60 -29.91
CA PHE A 374 -7.94 22.79 -29.19
C PHE A 374 -8.30 22.72 -27.69
N TYR A 375 -9.45 22.11 -27.38
CA TYR A 375 -9.99 22.03 -26.02
C TYR A 375 -9.42 20.91 -25.18
N LEU A 376 -8.60 19.99 -25.74
CA LEU A 376 -8.05 18.87 -24.98
C LEU A 376 -7.20 19.33 -23.78
N LEU A 377 -6.34 20.35 -23.95
CA LEU A 377 -5.53 20.88 -22.84
C LEU A 377 -6.36 21.58 -21.75
N PRO A 378 -7.26 22.53 -22.07
CA PRO A 378 -8.15 23.10 -21.07
C PRO A 378 -8.99 22.07 -20.30
N LEU A 379 -9.55 21.09 -20.99
CA LEU A 379 -10.36 20.03 -20.38
C LEU A 379 -9.52 19.10 -19.51
N ALA A 380 -8.31 18.77 -19.94
CA ALA A 380 -7.38 17.95 -19.15
C ALA A 380 -6.98 18.64 -17.83
N ILE A 381 -6.72 19.95 -17.86
CA ILE A 381 -6.42 20.74 -16.66
C ILE A 381 -7.66 20.81 -15.76
N LEU A 382 -8.82 21.13 -16.30
CA LEU A 382 -10.05 21.28 -15.55
C LEU A 382 -10.49 19.99 -14.85
N THR A 383 -10.48 18.85 -15.58
CA THR A 383 -10.85 17.55 -15.03
C THR A 383 -9.85 17.06 -13.98
N SER A 384 -8.55 17.31 -14.19
CA SER A 384 -7.53 16.97 -13.19
C SER A 384 -7.67 17.83 -11.94
N ALA A 385 -7.90 19.15 -12.09
CA ALA A 385 -8.15 20.04 -10.95
C ALA A 385 -9.42 19.64 -10.18
N GLY A 386 -10.48 19.24 -10.87
CA GLY A 386 -11.72 18.75 -10.26
C GLY A 386 -11.49 17.47 -9.43
N LEU A 387 -10.77 16.50 -9.96
CA LEU A 387 -10.41 15.27 -9.24
C LEU A 387 -9.53 15.59 -8.01
N GLN A 388 -8.56 16.48 -8.17
CA GLN A 388 -7.66 16.89 -7.09
C GLN A 388 -8.43 17.63 -5.99
N ALA A 389 -9.34 18.52 -6.36
CA ALA A 389 -10.22 19.21 -5.44
C ALA A 389 -11.06 18.23 -4.61
N TRP A 390 -11.57 17.17 -5.25
CA TRP A 390 -12.30 16.11 -4.55
C TRP A 390 -11.44 15.38 -3.52
N TYR A 391 -10.20 15.00 -3.85
CA TYR A 391 -9.30 14.33 -2.89
C TYR A 391 -8.87 15.23 -1.75
N VAL A 392 -8.59 16.49 -2.05
CA VAL A 392 -8.10 17.49 -1.08
C VAL A 392 -9.18 17.92 -0.11
N TYR A 393 -10.47 17.88 -0.50
CA TYR A 393 -11.60 18.35 0.29
C TYR A 393 -11.66 17.76 1.71
N SER A 394 -11.36 16.47 1.84
CA SER A 394 -11.39 15.77 3.14
C SER A 394 -10.33 16.25 4.13
N TYR A 395 -9.23 16.82 3.64
CA TYR A 395 -8.08 17.27 4.44
C TYR A 395 -8.00 18.77 4.58
N TYR A 396 -8.21 19.48 3.47
CA TYR A 396 -8.05 20.94 3.36
C TYR A 396 -9.22 21.56 2.56
N PRO A 397 -10.42 21.71 3.15
CA PRO A 397 -11.61 22.21 2.42
C PRO A 397 -11.38 23.57 1.74
N TRP A 398 -10.62 24.48 2.37
CA TRP A 398 -10.31 25.80 1.81
C TRP A 398 -9.44 25.70 0.54
N LEU A 399 -8.50 24.75 0.48
CA LEU A 399 -7.60 24.55 -0.67
C LEU A 399 -8.37 24.01 -1.88
N THR A 400 -9.46 23.29 -1.66
CA THR A 400 -10.36 22.81 -2.72
C THR A 400 -10.84 23.94 -3.62
N TYR A 401 -11.30 25.04 -3.02
CA TYR A 401 -11.79 26.19 -3.78
C TYR A 401 -10.67 26.88 -4.58
N ILE A 402 -9.46 26.93 -4.02
CA ILE A 402 -8.28 27.47 -4.72
C ILE A 402 -7.93 26.59 -5.93
N LEU A 403 -7.91 25.26 -5.77
CA LEU A 403 -7.62 24.34 -6.88
C LEU A 403 -8.65 24.44 -8.00
N LEU A 404 -9.94 24.55 -7.66
CA LEU A 404 -11.00 24.75 -8.63
C LEU A 404 -10.88 26.10 -9.34
N ALA A 405 -10.58 27.16 -8.61
CA ALA A 405 -10.39 28.49 -9.17
C ALA A 405 -9.17 28.56 -10.11
N LEU A 406 -8.04 27.94 -9.73
CA LEU A 406 -6.85 27.84 -10.57
C LEU A 406 -7.13 26.98 -11.82
N GLY A 407 -7.76 25.83 -11.65
CA GLY A 407 -8.12 24.94 -12.77
C GLY A 407 -9.04 25.63 -13.77
N LEU A 408 -10.11 26.26 -13.29
CA LEU A 408 -11.05 27.02 -14.11
C LEU A 408 -10.39 28.25 -14.73
N GLY A 409 -9.62 29.01 -13.95
CA GLY A 409 -8.95 30.22 -14.41
C GLY A 409 -7.94 29.94 -15.53
N PHE A 410 -7.06 28.97 -15.35
CA PHE A 410 -6.09 28.60 -16.40
C PHE A 410 -6.75 27.94 -17.61
N ALA A 411 -7.75 27.06 -17.42
CA ALA A 411 -8.51 26.49 -18.52
C ALA A 411 -9.23 27.57 -19.34
N SER A 412 -9.88 28.52 -18.68
CA SER A 412 -10.55 29.67 -19.34
C SER A 412 -9.53 30.58 -20.03
N ALA A 413 -8.39 30.87 -19.41
CA ALA A 413 -7.33 31.65 -20.02
C ALA A 413 -6.79 31.01 -21.31
N LEU A 414 -6.61 29.67 -21.32
CA LEU A 414 -6.20 28.93 -22.51
C LEU A 414 -7.19 29.02 -23.67
N VAL A 415 -8.47 29.23 -23.38
CA VAL A 415 -9.54 29.39 -24.37
C VAL A 415 -9.68 30.85 -24.81
N LEU A 416 -9.62 31.80 -23.86
CA LEU A 416 -10.00 33.20 -24.12
C LEU A 416 -8.84 34.08 -24.59
N VAL A 417 -7.61 33.77 -24.14
CA VAL A 417 -6.45 34.64 -24.40
C VAL A 417 -5.82 34.31 -25.76
N HIS A 418 -5.43 35.36 -26.48
CA HIS A 418 -4.76 35.26 -27.80
C HIS A 418 -3.28 35.62 -27.73
N ASP A 419 -2.91 36.45 -26.77
CA ASP A 419 -1.54 36.91 -26.58
C ASP A 419 -0.60 35.75 -26.23
N HIS A 420 0.57 35.69 -26.88
CA HIS A 420 1.53 34.60 -26.76
C HIS A 420 2.11 34.48 -25.35
N LEU A 421 2.41 35.60 -24.67
CA LEU A 421 2.99 35.59 -23.33
C LEU A 421 1.99 35.09 -22.30
N THR A 422 0.78 35.65 -22.30
CA THR A 422 -0.30 35.27 -21.38
C THR A 422 -0.72 33.82 -21.62
N LYS A 423 -0.76 33.37 -22.88
CA LYS A 423 -1.01 31.96 -23.20
C LYS A 423 0.08 31.03 -22.67
N LYS A 424 1.37 31.42 -22.78
CA LYS A 424 2.50 30.69 -22.19
C LYS A 424 2.38 30.62 -20.67
N LEU A 425 2.00 31.73 -20.01
CA LEU A 425 1.76 31.76 -18.57
C LEU A 425 0.57 30.86 -18.17
N ALA A 426 -0.52 30.87 -18.93
CA ALA A 426 -1.68 30.02 -18.68
C ALA A 426 -1.33 28.52 -18.82
N VAL A 427 -0.56 28.12 -19.82
CA VAL A 427 -0.04 26.75 -19.96
C VAL A 427 0.82 26.37 -18.76
N THR A 428 1.79 27.19 -18.41
CA THR A 428 2.72 26.90 -17.31
C THR A 428 1.99 26.86 -15.98
N GLY A 429 1.15 27.88 -15.70
CA GLY A 429 0.35 27.95 -14.48
C GLY A 429 -0.64 26.79 -14.35
N GLY A 430 -1.31 26.41 -15.46
CA GLY A 430 -2.21 25.26 -15.47
C GLY A 430 -1.51 23.93 -15.17
N ILE A 431 -0.33 23.68 -15.77
CA ILE A 431 0.46 22.47 -15.47
C ILE A 431 0.98 22.50 -14.03
N VAL A 432 1.51 23.63 -13.58
CA VAL A 432 2.01 23.77 -12.21
C VAL A 432 0.87 23.57 -11.21
N SER A 433 -0.31 24.15 -11.43
CA SER A 433 -1.44 24.03 -10.51
C SER A 433 -1.86 22.57 -10.27
N ILE A 434 -1.90 21.74 -11.33
CA ILE A 434 -2.24 20.31 -11.20
C ILE A 434 -1.08 19.45 -10.65
N MET A 435 0.13 20.02 -10.51
CA MET A 435 1.27 19.36 -9.89
C MET A 435 1.41 19.66 -8.39
N LEU A 436 0.74 20.70 -7.88
CA LEU A 436 0.86 21.12 -6.48
C LEU A 436 0.35 20.04 -5.50
N SER A 437 -0.85 19.51 -5.74
CA SER A 437 -1.46 18.52 -4.84
C SER A 437 -0.68 17.21 -4.80
N PRO A 438 -0.36 16.55 -5.92
CA PRO A 438 0.47 15.35 -5.89
C PRO A 438 1.87 15.65 -5.34
N GLY A 439 2.43 16.83 -5.60
CA GLY A 439 3.70 17.29 -5.01
C GLY A 439 3.66 17.37 -3.49
N TRP A 440 2.60 17.94 -2.93
CA TRP A 440 2.39 17.99 -1.48
C TRP A 440 2.26 16.58 -0.89
N TRP A 441 1.42 15.71 -1.49
CA TRP A 441 1.28 14.32 -1.05
C TRP A 441 2.62 13.56 -1.12
N SER A 442 3.39 13.75 -2.19
CA SER A 442 4.72 13.14 -2.35
C SER A 442 5.74 13.62 -1.32
N LEU A 443 5.58 14.82 -0.79
CA LEU A 443 6.45 15.38 0.24
C LEU A 443 6.16 14.79 1.63
N THR A 444 4.93 14.35 1.91
CA THR A 444 4.53 13.88 3.24
C THR A 444 5.37 12.70 3.76
N PRO A 445 5.74 11.64 2.97
CA PRO A 445 6.62 10.58 3.45
C PRO A 445 8.06 11.05 3.76
N THR A 446 8.43 12.24 3.28
CA THR A 446 9.73 12.85 3.56
C THR A 446 9.69 13.64 4.86
N LEU A 447 8.58 14.33 5.14
CA LEU A 447 8.40 15.15 6.34
C LEU A 447 8.06 14.27 7.56
N ALA A 448 7.25 13.25 7.38
CA ALA A 448 6.97 12.25 8.41
C ALA A 448 7.93 11.07 8.24
N ALA A 449 8.71 10.74 9.25
CA ALA A 449 9.52 9.52 9.24
C ALA A 449 8.59 8.30 9.23
N GLU A 450 8.22 7.83 8.03
CA GLU A 450 7.33 6.68 7.89
C GLU A 450 8.02 5.39 8.32
N SER A 451 7.40 4.66 9.24
CA SER A 451 7.87 3.35 9.73
C SER A 451 6.90 2.21 9.39
N SER A 452 5.91 2.46 8.53
CA SER A 452 4.90 1.47 8.13
C SER A 452 5.49 0.41 7.19
N ALA A 453 5.11 -0.85 7.39
CA ALA A 453 5.37 -1.94 6.44
C ALA A 453 4.57 -1.80 5.14
N ILE A 454 3.56 -0.96 5.11
CA ILE A 454 2.70 -0.67 3.97
C ILE A 454 2.85 0.82 3.66
N PRO A 455 3.77 1.20 2.75
CA PRO A 455 4.03 2.59 2.46
C PRO A 455 2.81 3.28 1.84
N THR A 456 2.56 4.49 2.30
CA THR A 456 1.52 5.39 1.79
C THR A 456 2.03 6.82 1.81
N ALA A 457 1.35 7.71 1.09
CA ALA A 457 1.59 9.14 1.15
C ALA A 457 0.27 9.86 1.46
N GLY A 458 0.38 10.96 2.16
CA GLY A 458 -0.77 11.81 2.47
C GLY A 458 -0.66 12.52 3.81
N PRO A 459 -1.55 13.49 4.07
CA PRO A 459 -1.56 14.28 5.30
C PRO A 459 -1.76 13.47 6.59
N ASP A 460 -2.36 12.29 6.50
CA ASP A 460 -2.54 11.38 7.65
C ASP A 460 -1.21 11.00 8.32
N LEU A 461 -0.13 10.93 7.54
CA LEU A 461 1.21 10.67 8.06
C LEU A 461 1.68 11.80 9.00
N LEU A 462 1.29 13.04 8.72
CA LEU A 462 1.68 14.22 9.51
C LEU A 462 0.86 14.36 10.79
N SER A 463 -0.41 13.93 10.78
CA SER A 463 -1.33 14.07 11.92
C SER A 463 -1.16 13.00 12.98
N ASN A 464 -0.77 11.78 12.58
CA ASN A 464 -0.68 10.62 13.46
C ASN A 464 0.75 10.35 13.96
N GLY A 465 1.71 11.18 13.59
CA GLY A 465 3.14 10.95 13.86
C GLY A 465 3.69 9.75 13.09
N ALA A 466 4.92 9.32 13.39
CA ALA A 466 5.61 8.22 12.72
C ALA A 466 4.86 6.86 12.76
N ASN A 467 3.79 6.76 13.53
CA ASN A 467 2.98 5.54 13.74
C ASN A 467 1.66 5.53 12.96
N GLY A 468 1.38 6.54 12.12
CA GLY A 468 0.04 6.79 11.55
C GLY A 468 -0.25 6.24 10.16
N GLY A 469 0.61 5.44 9.56
CA GLY A 469 0.30 4.78 8.29
C GLY A 469 -0.82 3.75 8.43
N PRO A 470 -1.66 3.54 7.38
CA PRO A 470 -2.67 2.51 7.39
C PRO A 470 -2.01 1.14 7.55
N GLY A 471 -2.31 0.49 8.63
CA GLY A 471 -1.65 -0.76 9.02
C GLY A 471 -0.77 -0.64 10.24
N GLY A 472 -0.93 0.41 11.06
CA GLY A 472 -0.21 0.66 12.32
C GLY A 472 0.17 -0.57 13.15
N MET A 473 0.93 -1.47 12.52
CA MET A 473 1.66 -2.57 13.16
C MET A 473 3.06 -2.11 13.55
N SER A 474 3.29 -0.79 13.59
CA SER A 474 4.58 -0.30 14.03
C SER A 474 4.62 -0.19 15.55
N ASP A 475 4.96 -1.27 16.21
CA ASP A 475 5.74 -1.18 17.43
C ASP A 475 7.17 -0.74 17.06
N SER A 476 7.29 0.45 16.47
CA SER A 476 8.60 1.08 16.20
C SER A 476 9.31 1.47 17.49
N ASN A 477 8.65 1.36 18.61
CA ASN A 477 9.22 1.63 19.92
C ASN A 477 9.87 0.38 20.50
N VAL A 478 11.18 0.29 20.29
CA VAL A 478 12.02 -0.67 21.05
C VAL A 478 11.91 -0.33 22.53
N ASN A 479 11.45 -1.30 23.32
CA ASN A 479 11.62 -1.19 24.77
C ASN A 479 13.13 -1.23 25.08
N THR A 480 13.70 -0.06 25.32
CA THR A 480 15.15 0.10 25.56
C THR A 480 15.61 -0.58 26.84
N GLN A 481 14.73 -0.72 27.83
CA GLN A 481 15.05 -1.44 29.07
C GLN A 481 15.09 -2.95 28.81
N LEU A 482 14.13 -3.48 28.03
CA LEU A 482 14.16 -4.87 27.58
C LEU A 482 15.41 -5.16 26.75
N LEU A 483 15.77 -4.28 25.82
CA LEU A 483 16.97 -4.45 25.01
C LEU A 483 18.23 -4.52 25.89
N LYS A 484 18.42 -3.54 26.79
CA LYS A 484 19.56 -3.52 27.73
C LYS A 484 19.58 -4.78 28.61
N TYR A 485 18.42 -5.21 29.09
CA TYR A 485 18.32 -6.44 29.89
C TYR A 485 18.79 -7.66 29.10
N LEU A 486 18.32 -7.82 27.86
CA LEU A 486 18.67 -8.94 26.99
C LEU A 486 20.14 -8.92 26.60
N GLU A 487 20.70 -7.76 26.24
CA GLU A 487 22.12 -7.61 25.89
C GLU A 487 23.05 -8.00 27.05
N LYS A 488 22.67 -7.62 28.29
CA LYS A 488 23.41 -7.98 29.49
C LYS A 488 23.36 -9.47 29.82
N HIS A 489 22.26 -10.15 29.50
CA HIS A 489 22.00 -11.53 29.93
C HIS A 489 22.01 -12.57 28.79
N GLN A 490 22.26 -12.16 27.54
CA GLN A 490 22.30 -13.04 26.37
C GLN A 490 23.33 -14.16 26.51
N GLY A 491 24.55 -13.84 27.01
CA GLY A 491 25.66 -14.78 27.05
C GLY A 491 26.05 -15.20 25.62
N ASN A 492 26.33 -16.50 25.45
CA ASN A 492 26.76 -17.09 24.17
C ASN A 492 25.56 -17.49 23.26
N ALA A 493 24.33 -17.12 23.60
CA ALA A 493 23.19 -17.50 22.78
C ALA A 493 23.25 -16.83 21.38
N LYS A 494 22.99 -17.62 20.33
CA LYS A 494 22.98 -17.15 18.94
C LYS A 494 21.96 -16.03 18.72
N TYR A 495 20.78 -16.15 19.32
CA TYR A 495 19.71 -15.18 19.21
C TYR A 495 19.60 -14.34 20.48
N LEU A 496 19.46 -13.02 20.33
CA LEU A 496 19.16 -12.11 21.44
C LEU A 496 17.89 -12.53 22.18
N MET A 497 16.86 -12.86 21.40
CA MET A 497 15.60 -13.47 21.86
C MET A 497 14.84 -14.08 20.68
N GLY A 498 13.80 -14.86 20.97
CA GLY A 498 12.74 -15.19 20.03
C GLY A 498 11.51 -14.31 20.22
N THR A 499 10.78 -14.07 19.16
CA THR A 499 9.49 -13.35 19.15
C THR A 499 8.46 -14.11 18.31
N ASN A 500 7.19 -13.71 18.41
CA ASN A 500 6.11 -14.37 17.67
C ASN A 500 6.20 -14.12 16.15
N ASP A 501 6.59 -12.91 15.74
CA ASP A 501 6.54 -12.44 14.35
C ASP A 501 7.69 -11.49 14.02
N SER A 502 7.86 -11.21 12.73
CA SER A 502 8.93 -10.36 12.23
C SER A 502 8.74 -8.87 12.58
N ASN A 503 7.51 -8.40 12.76
CA ASN A 503 7.26 -7.01 13.14
C ASN A 503 7.75 -6.75 14.58
N SER A 504 7.59 -7.75 15.46
CA SER A 504 8.14 -7.72 16.82
C SER A 504 9.66 -7.88 16.85
N ALA A 505 10.26 -8.59 15.89
CA ALA A 505 11.71 -8.83 15.83
C ALA A 505 12.48 -7.66 15.22
N ALA A 506 11.99 -7.10 14.13
CA ALA A 506 12.72 -6.14 13.28
C ALA A 506 13.23 -4.90 14.03
N PRO A 507 12.44 -4.23 14.91
CA PRO A 507 12.94 -3.07 15.66
C PRO A 507 14.17 -3.37 16.52
N TYR A 508 14.18 -4.55 17.15
CA TYR A 508 15.31 -5.00 17.97
C TYR A 508 16.54 -5.36 17.13
N ILE A 509 16.35 -6.01 15.96
CA ILE A 509 17.44 -6.29 15.01
C ILE A 509 18.08 -4.98 14.55
N ILE A 510 17.28 -4.01 14.12
CA ILE A 510 17.77 -2.71 13.63
C ILE A 510 18.52 -1.96 14.72
N LYS A 511 17.99 -1.97 15.96
CA LYS A 511 18.58 -1.21 17.07
C LYS A 511 19.85 -1.82 17.62
N SER A 512 19.94 -3.16 17.67
CA SER A 512 21.04 -3.88 18.31
C SER A 512 22.08 -4.43 17.32
N GLY A 513 21.73 -4.59 16.04
CA GLY A 513 22.53 -5.33 15.06
C GLY A 513 22.60 -6.84 15.32
N LYS A 514 21.89 -7.35 16.35
CA LYS A 514 21.93 -8.76 16.77
C LYS A 514 20.77 -9.56 16.14
N ALA A 515 20.97 -10.88 16.01
CA ALA A 515 19.94 -11.77 15.49
C ALA A 515 18.79 -11.92 16.49
N VAL A 516 17.56 -11.71 16.03
CA VAL A 516 16.32 -12.00 16.76
C VAL A 516 15.48 -12.97 15.93
N MET A 517 14.99 -14.04 16.56
CA MET A 517 14.18 -15.06 15.86
C MET A 517 12.73 -14.61 15.76
N ALA A 518 12.19 -14.52 14.53
CA ALA A 518 10.77 -14.33 14.25
C ALA A 518 10.12 -15.70 14.02
N LEU A 519 9.57 -16.32 15.06
CA LEU A 519 9.11 -17.73 15.03
C LEU A 519 8.06 -18.00 13.95
N GLY A 520 7.06 -17.13 13.81
CA GLY A 520 5.90 -17.28 12.92
C GLY A 520 5.94 -16.39 11.68
N GLY A 521 7.11 -15.91 11.26
CA GLY A 521 7.25 -15.08 10.06
C GLY A 521 6.54 -13.73 10.16
N TYR A 522 6.05 -13.22 9.03
CA TYR A 522 5.41 -11.89 8.96
C TYR A 522 4.08 -11.83 9.72
N ASN A 523 3.22 -12.83 9.52
CA ASN A 523 1.88 -12.88 10.13
C ASN A 523 1.86 -13.55 11.51
N GLY A 524 2.97 -14.09 11.98
CA GLY A 524 3.04 -14.85 13.23
C GLY A 524 2.45 -16.26 13.15
N THR A 525 2.22 -16.77 11.93
CA THR A 525 1.54 -18.05 11.67
C THR A 525 2.36 -19.05 10.86
N ASP A 526 3.49 -18.65 10.30
CA ASP A 526 4.36 -19.50 9.48
C ASP A 526 5.00 -20.60 10.31
N GLU A 527 4.76 -21.85 9.94
CA GLU A 527 5.25 -23.04 10.66
C GLU A 527 6.68 -23.43 10.26
N ALA A 528 7.62 -22.46 10.30
CA ALA A 528 9.02 -22.67 9.91
C ALA A 528 9.77 -23.66 10.80
N LEU A 529 9.33 -23.86 12.04
CA LEU A 529 9.94 -24.78 12.99
C LEU A 529 8.90 -25.70 13.62
N SER A 530 9.23 -26.99 13.72
CA SER A 530 8.50 -27.92 14.57
C SER A 530 8.86 -27.71 16.05
N LEU A 531 7.99 -28.16 16.95
CA LEU A 531 8.28 -28.14 18.39
C LEU A 531 9.57 -28.91 18.74
N LYS A 532 9.89 -30.00 18.01
CA LYS A 532 11.13 -30.79 18.21
C LYS A 532 12.37 -29.95 17.88
N GLN A 533 12.36 -29.24 16.76
CA GLN A 533 13.46 -28.35 16.34
C GLN A 533 13.60 -27.16 17.30
N PHE A 534 12.50 -26.54 17.74
CA PHE A 534 12.55 -25.46 18.70
C PHE A 534 13.17 -25.92 20.04
N LYS A 535 12.74 -27.07 20.57
CA LYS A 535 13.34 -27.66 21.77
C LYS A 535 14.84 -27.94 21.62
N HIS A 536 15.28 -28.34 20.42
CA HIS A 536 16.70 -28.54 20.13
C HIS A 536 17.47 -27.23 20.21
N LEU A 537 16.95 -26.13 19.63
CA LEU A 537 17.57 -24.80 19.73
C LEU A 537 17.69 -24.30 21.19
N VAL A 538 16.69 -24.59 22.00
CA VAL A 538 16.73 -24.28 23.44
C VAL A 538 17.81 -25.13 24.13
N LYS A 539 17.78 -26.47 23.97
CA LYS A 539 18.73 -27.39 24.59
C LYS A 539 20.19 -27.13 24.20
N THR A 540 20.45 -26.64 22.99
CA THR A 540 21.78 -26.27 22.51
C THR A 540 22.21 -24.85 22.89
N GLY A 541 21.41 -24.15 23.72
CA GLY A 541 21.72 -22.79 24.19
C GLY A 541 21.65 -21.72 23.12
N GLN A 542 21.14 -22.01 21.93
CA GLN A 542 21.06 -21.03 20.85
C GLN A 542 20.00 -19.96 21.11
N ILE A 543 18.93 -20.31 21.85
CA ILE A 543 17.85 -19.41 22.27
C ILE A 543 17.68 -19.51 23.79
N LYS A 544 17.88 -18.37 24.47
CA LYS A 544 17.74 -18.25 25.93
C LYS A 544 16.46 -17.55 26.34
N TYR A 545 16.07 -16.52 25.60
CA TYR A 545 14.91 -15.69 25.90
C TYR A 545 13.87 -15.76 24.80
N PHE A 546 12.58 -15.71 25.19
CA PHE A 546 11.47 -15.59 24.26
C PHE A 546 10.46 -14.52 24.75
N TYR A 547 10.18 -13.54 23.89
CA TYR A 547 9.26 -12.44 24.16
C TYR A 547 7.94 -12.67 23.44
N ILE A 548 6.88 -12.97 24.19
CA ILE A 548 5.52 -13.16 23.65
C ILE A 548 4.84 -11.80 23.66
N SER A 549 4.63 -11.18 22.49
CA SER A 549 3.91 -9.92 22.32
C SER A 549 2.39 -10.13 22.50
N GLY A 550 1.70 -9.15 23.11
CA GLY A 550 0.28 -9.27 23.44
C GLY A 550 -0.69 -9.35 22.25
N LYS A 551 -0.21 -9.02 21.01
CA LYS A 551 -1.05 -9.01 19.79
C LYS A 551 -1.32 -10.41 19.21
N THR A 552 -0.58 -11.43 19.61
CA THR A 552 -0.66 -12.77 19.02
C THR A 552 -1.32 -13.82 19.92
N ALA A 553 -2.33 -13.43 20.68
CA ALA A 553 -3.15 -14.38 21.43
C ALA A 553 -3.88 -15.41 20.52
N SER A 554 -3.90 -15.16 19.20
CA SER A 554 -4.62 -16.00 18.20
C SER A 554 -3.82 -17.20 17.68
N ALA A 555 -2.53 -17.32 17.97
CA ALA A 555 -1.73 -18.51 17.60
C ALA A 555 -2.00 -19.65 18.60
N SER A 556 -3.23 -20.13 18.64
CA SER A 556 -3.63 -21.26 19.50
C SER A 556 -3.57 -22.60 18.81
N SER A 557 -3.32 -22.63 17.49
CA SER A 557 -3.31 -23.85 16.65
C SER A 557 -1.95 -24.06 15.95
N GLY A 558 -1.70 -25.26 15.47
CA GLY A 558 -0.52 -25.61 14.70
C GLY A 558 0.78 -25.71 15.52
N GLN A 559 1.92 -25.75 14.84
CA GLN A 559 3.25 -25.87 15.49
C GLN A 559 3.57 -24.63 16.35
N ILE A 560 3.22 -23.45 15.87
CA ILE A 560 3.43 -22.20 16.61
C ILE A 560 2.68 -22.22 17.95
N GLY A 561 1.41 -22.62 17.93
CA GLY A 561 0.63 -22.79 19.15
C GLY A 561 1.25 -23.78 20.14
N LYS A 562 1.73 -24.94 19.63
CA LYS A 562 2.44 -25.93 20.47
C LYS A 562 3.72 -25.36 21.08
N ILE A 563 4.51 -24.59 20.31
CA ILE A 563 5.74 -23.97 20.80
C ILE A 563 5.42 -22.92 21.87
N ILE A 564 4.45 -22.03 21.63
CA ILE A 564 4.04 -20.99 22.59
C ILE A 564 3.51 -21.61 23.89
N GLN A 565 2.68 -22.66 23.79
CA GLN A 565 2.20 -23.39 24.97
C GLN A 565 3.34 -24.05 25.74
N TRP A 566 4.29 -24.66 25.02
CA TRP A 566 5.46 -25.28 25.64
C TRP A 566 6.34 -24.24 26.36
N ILE A 567 6.57 -23.07 25.74
CA ILE A 567 7.30 -21.95 26.38
C ILE A 567 6.61 -21.50 27.65
N LYS A 568 5.27 -21.30 27.61
CA LYS A 568 4.48 -20.87 28.78
C LYS A 568 4.51 -21.90 29.92
N LYS A 569 4.59 -23.19 29.58
CA LYS A 569 4.60 -24.30 30.56
C LYS A 569 5.97 -24.49 31.21
N ASN A 570 7.06 -24.37 30.44
CA ASN A 570 8.40 -24.79 30.88
C ASN A 570 9.37 -23.63 31.09
N GLY A 571 9.09 -22.43 30.55
CA GLY A 571 9.93 -21.26 30.70
C GLY A 571 9.61 -20.46 31.96
N ASN A 572 10.63 -19.89 32.55
CA ASN A 572 10.49 -19.01 33.72
C ASN A 572 10.09 -17.61 33.30
N LYS A 573 8.96 -17.12 33.78
CA LYS A 573 8.51 -15.76 33.52
C LYS A 573 9.43 -14.74 34.19
N VAL A 574 10.06 -13.87 33.39
CA VAL A 574 10.87 -12.76 33.91
C VAL A 574 9.97 -11.67 34.44
N SER A 575 10.25 -11.16 35.66
CA SER A 575 9.48 -10.07 36.25
C SER A 575 9.52 -8.82 35.35
N ALA A 576 8.37 -8.21 35.12
CA ALA A 576 8.22 -7.03 34.26
C ALA A 576 9.10 -5.85 34.70
N ASN A 577 9.29 -5.69 36.01
CA ASN A 577 10.13 -4.63 36.57
C ASN A 577 11.61 -4.72 36.15
N LYS A 578 12.11 -5.92 35.78
CA LYS A 578 13.51 -6.12 35.33
C LYS A 578 13.77 -5.57 33.93
N TYR A 579 12.71 -5.39 33.11
CA TYR A 579 12.84 -4.95 31.73
C TYR A 579 11.81 -3.85 31.32
N GLY A 580 11.24 -3.15 32.33
CA GLY A 580 10.31 -2.02 32.09
C GLY A 580 8.97 -2.41 31.47
N GLY A 581 8.49 -3.60 31.75
CA GLY A 581 7.13 -4.04 31.38
C GLY A 581 6.10 -3.60 32.40
N THR A 582 4.85 -3.35 31.98
CA THR A 582 3.72 -3.12 32.90
C THR A 582 3.20 -4.45 33.43
N SER A 583 3.19 -4.64 34.77
CA SER A 583 2.59 -5.82 35.40
C SER A 583 1.07 -5.63 35.51
N ASN A 584 0.28 -6.27 34.64
CA ASN A 584 -1.13 -6.50 34.93
C ASN A 584 -1.25 -7.68 35.91
N THR A 585 -1.06 -7.41 37.16
CA THR A 585 -1.41 -8.37 38.22
C THR A 585 -2.90 -8.20 38.53
N THR A 586 -3.75 -8.99 37.87
CA THR A 586 -5.09 -9.21 38.34
C THR A 586 -4.99 -10.15 39.54
N THR A 587 -4.84 -9.57 40.73
CA THR A 587 -4.98 -10.28 42.00
C THR A 587 -6.44 -10.60 42.18
N ASN A 588 -6.86 -11.78 41.77
CA ASN A 588 -8.09 -12.39 42.29
C ASN A 588 -7.84 -12.72 43.78
N THR A 589 -8.09 -11.75 44.64
CA THR A 589 -8.20 -12.00 46.09
C THR A 589 -9.62 -12.53 46.34
N THR A 590 -9.80 -13.84 46.27
CA THR A 590 -10.95 -14.51 46.83
C THR A 590 -10.80 -14.40 48.35
N LYS A 591 -11.41 -13.38 48.95
CA LYS A 591 -11.64 -13.35 50.39
C LYS A 591 -12.85 -14.25 50.65
N ASN A 592 -12.58 -15.44 51.17
CA ASN A 592 -13.57 -16.21 51.93
C ASN A 592 -14.10 -15.36 53.09
N ARG A 593 -15.37 -15.04 53.04
CA ARG A 593 -16.11 -14.57 54.21
C ARG A 593 -17.19 -15.59 54.46
N THR A 594 -16.92 -16.41 55.46
CA THR A 594 -17.89 -17.28 56.11
C THR A 594 -18.91 -16.47 56.88
N GLY A 595 -20.17 -16.77 56.68
CA GLY A 595 -21.25 -16.82 57.65
C GLY A 595 -21.92 -15.51 58.05
N VAL A 596 -23.20 -15.40 57.82
CA VAL A 596 -24.33 -15.52 58.79
C VAL A 596 -25.58 -15.15 58.01
N ALA A 597 -26.58 -15.98 58.18
CA ALA A 597 -27.94 -15.90 57.67
C ALA A 597 -28.70 -14.68 58.18
N GLY A 598 -29.58 -14.12 57.38
CA GLY A 598 -30.55 -13.12 57.73
C GLY A 598 -31.63 -12.98 56.65
N ASN A 599 -32.74 -13.56 56.94
CA ASN A 599 -34.03 -13.64 56.28
C ASN A 599 -34.66 -12.28 55.94
N GLY A 600 -35.47 -12.24 54.86
CA GLY A 600 -36.55 -11.25 54.83
C GLY A 600 -36.92 -10.72 53.45
N SER A 601 -37.80 -11.41 52.75
CA SER A 601 -39.09 -10.97 52.18
C SER A 601 -39.15 -9.81 51.18
N GLN A 602 -39.47 -10.14 49.92
CA GLN A 602 -40.73 -9.86 49.20
C GLN A 602 -41.01 -8.46 48.63
N MET A 603 -41.32 -8.51 47.34
CA MET A 603 -42.43 -7.89 46.62
C MET A 603 -42.45 -6.37 46.41
N GLY A 604 -42.70 -6.05 45.15
CA GLY A 604 -43.47 -4.87 44.78
C GLY A 604 -43.33 -4.43 43.31
N GLN A 605 -44.30 -4.86 42.55
CA GLN A 605 -44.67 -4.42 41.19
C GLN A 605 -44.82 -2.90 41.04
N GLY A 606 -44.71 -2.44 39.74
CA GLY A 606 -45.01 -1.10 39.23
C GLY A 606 -46.48 -0.65 39.49
N PRO A 607 -47.05 0.30 38.76
CA PRO A 607 -46.82 0.89 37.46
C PRO A 607 -47.11 2.42 37.36
N GLY A 608 -46.88 3.02 36.17
CA GLY A 608 -47.86 3.96 35.58
C GLY A 608 -47.60 5.46 35.70
N SER A 609 -47.38 6.06 34.59
CA SER A 609 -48.21 6.96 33.80
C SER A 609 -48.16 8.50 34.04
N ASN A 610 -48.11 9.17 32.89
CA ASN A 610 -48.68 10.51 32.54
C ASN A 610 -47.96 11.75 33.11
N GLY A 611 -47.43 12.60 32.32
CA GLY A 611 -48.07 13.36 31.25
C GLY A 611 -48.05 14.83 31.58
N LYS A 612 -47.48 15.69 30.77
CA LYS A 612 -48.07 16.90 30.19
C LYS A 612 -47.04 17.89 29.69
N GLN A 613 -47.27 18.28 28.49
CA GLN A 613 -46.82 19.45 27.73
C GLN A 613 -46.96 20.76 28.53
N MET A 614 -46.08 21.71 28.22
CA MET A 614 -46.44 23.10 27.87
C MET A 614 -45.23 23.89 27.37
N THR A 615 -45.34 24.39 26.15
CA THR A 615 -44.70 25.57 25.56
C THR A 615 -45.63 26.77 25.82
N PRO A 616 -45.33 28.01 25.42
CA PRO A 616 -44.14 28.74 24.94
C PRO A 616 -44.07 30.21 25.45
N ASN A 617 -43.23 30.98 24.74
CA ASN A 617 -43.20 32.49 24.63
C ASN A 617 -42.11 33.22 25.44
N THR A 618 -41.47 34.26 25.02
CA THR A 618 -41.47 35.22 23.92
C THR A 618 -40.34 36.23 24.21
N LYS A 619 -39.61 36.67 23.14
CA LYS A 619 -39.03 37.98 22.82
C LYS A 619 -38.46 38.90 23.93
N GLN A 620 -37.26 39.43 23.69
CA GLN A 620 -36.92 40.86 23.39
C GLN A 620 -35.40 40.98 23.25
N GLN A 621 -34.91 41.41 22.14
CA GLN A 621 -34.46 42.68 21.59
C GLN A 621 -33.73 43.64 22.59
N GLY A 622 -32.50 44.01 22.19
CA GLY A 622 -31.77 45.14 22.72
C GLY A 622 -30.44 45.33 21.99
N THR A 623 -30.38 46.28 21.11
CA THR A 623 -29.24 46.77 20.31
C THR A 623 -28.36 47.78 21.09
N PRO A 624 -27.21 48.25 20.53
CA PRO A 624 -26.00 48.59 21.26
C PRO A 624 -25.83 50.10 21.53
N PRO A 625 -24.69 50.56 22.03
CA PRO A 625 -24.13 51.77 21.43
C PRO A 625 -22.59 51.74 21.20
N THR A 626 -22.28 52.36 20.14
CA THR A 626 -21.15 53.08 19.59
C THR A 626 -20.25 53.83 20.57
N GLY A 627 -18.94 53.87 20.25
CA GLY A 627 -18.04 54.88 20.80
C GLY A 627 -16.59 54.75 20.33
N MET A 628 -16.20 55.62 19.43
CA MET A 628 -14.86 55.90 18.86
C MET A 628 -13.78 56.24 19.91
N GLN A 629 -12.51 55.95 19.61
CA GLN A 629 -11.43 56.94 19.25
C GLN A 629 -10.08 56.21 19.18
N GLN A 630 -9.43 56.28 18.06
CA GLN A 630 -8.20 56.92 17.59
C GLN A 630 -7.03 57.02 18.58
N GLY A 631 -5.83 56.60 18.10
CA GLY A 631 -4.60 57.25 18.48
C GLY A 631 -3.30 56.45 18.40
N GLN A 632 -2.58 56.57 17.27
CA GLN A 632 -1.13 56.75 17.12
C GLN A 632 -0.13 55.57 17.26
N LYS A 633 0.52 55.33 16.13
CA LYS A 633 1.88 54.80 15.92
C LYS A 633 2.97 55.73 16.48
N PRO A 634 4.17 55.29 16.89
CA PRO A 634 5.26 55.18 15.92
C PRO A 634 6.32 54.07 16.15
N THR A 635 6.85 53.62 15.03
CA THR A 635 8.21 53.19 14.62
C THR A 635 9.33 53.09 15.66
N LYS A 636 10.07 51.94 15.64
CA LYS A 636 11.52 51.81 15.33
C LYS A 636 12.04 50.37 15.42
N LYS A 637 12.80 50.01 14.44
CA LYS A 637 13.66 48.79 14.28
C LYS A 637 15.09 49.15 14.71
N PRO A 638 16.10 48.21 14.63
CA PRO A 638 16.38 47.01 15.42
C PRO A 638 17.80 47.04 16.07
N ALA A 639 18.14 46.06 16.89
CA ALA A 639 19.53 45.67 17.12
C ALA A 639 19.63 44.23 17.70
N LYS A 640 20.56 43.46 17.18
CA LYS A 640 21.08 42.12 17.55
C LYS A 640 22.44 42.36 18.28
N PRO A 641 23.15 41.32 18.76
CA PRO A 641 22.89 40.42 19.89
C PRO A 641 24.05 40.45 20.91
N SER A 642 23.91 39.82 22.06
CA SER A 642 25.09 39.27 22.76
C SER A 642 24.69 38.21 23.80
N SER A 643 25.46 37.15 23.82
CA SER A 643 25.53 36.04 24.74
C SER A 643 25.80 36.48 26.19
N GLN A 644 25.09 35.89 27.16
CA GLN A 644 25.73 35.55 28.44
C GLN A 644 24.93 34.51 29.24
N THR A 645 25.67 33.54 29.72
CA THR A 645 25.33 32.47 30.65
C THR A 645 24.86 33.02 32.01
N GLY A 646 23.79 32.45 32.55
CA GLY A 646 23.41 32.72 33.94
C GLY A 646 22.51 31.60 34.49
N LYS A 647 23.07 30.81 35.41
CA LYS A 647 22.34 29.84 36.24
C LYS A 647 21.39 30.55 37.18
N THR A 648 20.12 30.10 37.25
CA THR A 648 19.31 30.35 38.44
C THR A 648 18.34 29.17 38.71
N LYS A 649 18.21 28.90 40.00
CA LYS A 649 17.58 27.78 40.67
C LYS A 649 16.06 27.75 40.49
N ALA A 650 15.55 26.53 40.55
CA ALA A 650 14.17 26.11 40.58
C ALA A 650 13.32 26.74 41.69
N ALA A 651 12.08 27.06 41.32
CA ALA A 651 10.95 27.11 42.24
C ALA A 651 9.90 26.12 41.78
N GLN A 652 9.58 25.15 42.63
CA GLN A 652 8.52 24.15 42.45
C GLN A 652 7.16 24.81 42.59
N GLY A 653 6.41 24.81 41.51
CA GLY A 653 4.99 25.07 41.52
C GLY A 653 4.22 23.81 41.13
N ASN A 654 3.48 23.27 42.09
CA ASN A 654 2.59 22.13 41.94
C ASN A 654 1.43 22.49 40.98
N MET A 655 1.46 22.03 39.72
CA MET A 655 0.27 21.96 38.86
C MET A 655 -0.17 20.51 38.73
N LYS A 656 -1.32 20.19 39.28
CA LYS A 656 -2.06 18.97 39.02
C LYS A 656 -2.41 18.91 37.53
N THR A 657 -1.65 18.18 36.75
CA THR A 657 -2.00 17.78 35.39
C THR A 657 -2.89 16.56 35.44
N GLY A 658 -4.13 16.72 35.00
CA GLY A 658 -5.05 15.61 34.75
C GLY A 658 -4.45 14.66 33.74
N GLY A 659 -4.28 13.40 34.13
CA GLY A 659 -3.74 12.35 33.30
C GLY A 659 -4.63 12.13 32.06
N ARG A 660 -4.14 12.56 30.90
CA ARG A 660 -4.61 12.02 29.62
C ARG A 660 -4.09 10.58 29.52
N ASN A 661 -5.00 9.61 29.47
CA ASN A 661 -4.71 8.22 29.15
C ASN A 661 -3.81 8.16 27.90
N MET A 662 -2.52 7.93 28.11
CA MET A 662 -1.62 7.45 27.05
C MET A 662 -2.10 6.04 26.70
N GLY A 663 -2.44 5.86 25.40
CA GLY A 663 -2.83 4.58 24.83
C GLY A 663 -1.89 3.47 25.28
N GLY A 664 -2.46 2.40 25.85
CA GLY A 664 -1.76 1.32 26.49
C GLY A 664 -0.71 0.69 25.57
N MET A 665 0.55 0.79 25.93
CA MET A 665 1.60 -0.12 25.45
C MET A 665 1.13 -1.53 25.78
N GLN A 666 0.82 -2.35 24.77
CA GLN A 666 0.53 -3.77 24.97
C GLN A 666 1.81 -4.44 25.49
N SER A 667 1.82 -4.70 26.77
CA SER A 667 2.93 -5.35 27.47
C SER A 667 3.03 -6.82 27.04
N GLY A 668 4.09 -7.18 26.34
CA GLY A 668 4.46 -8.58 26.12
C GLY A 668 5.10 -9.19 27.37
N VAL A 669 5.22 -10.50 27.37
CA VAL A 669 5.81 -11.27 28.48
C VAL A 669 7.11 -11.91 28.03
N LEU A 670 8.18 -11.67 28.77
CA LEU A 670 9.50 -12.29 28.57
C LEU A 670 9.58 -13.60 29.36
N TYR A 671 10.01 -14.66 28.70
CA TYR A 671 10.31 -15.96 29.28
C TYR A 671 11.80 -16.26 29.19
N ASP A 672 12.39 -16.72 30.27
CA ASP A 672 13.74 -17.27 30.35
C ASP A 672 13.66 -18.80 30.21
N LEU A 673 14.36 -19.34 29.23
CA LEU A 673 14.39 -20.76 28.92
C LEU A 673 15.68 -21.45 29.38
N SER A 674 16.59 -20.73 30.08
CA SER A 674 17.90 -21.26 30.48
C SER A 674 17.83 -22.41 31.47
N SER A 675 16.75 -22.54 32.22
CA SER A 675 16.55 -23.65 33.15
C SER A 675 16.18 -24.99 32.49
N ILE A 676 16.08 -24.99 31.13
CA ILE A 676 15.63 -26.16 30.36
C ILE A 676 16.83 -26.90 29.70
N TYR A 677 18.03 -26.37 29.88
CA TYR A 677 19.28 -26.96 29.35
C TYR A 677 19.65 -28.24 30.08
#